data_7b7e521cd74317aa8785b54466b3ec0a
#
_entry.id   7b7e521cd74317aa8785b54466b3ec0a
#
_cell.length_a   1.000
_cell.length_b   1.000
_cell.length_c   1.000
_cell.angle_alpha   90.00
_cell.angle_beta   90.00
_cell.angle_gamma   90.00
#
_symmetry.space_group_name_H-M   'P 1'
#
loop_
_entity.id
_entity.type
_entity.pdbx_description
1 polymer ?
#
loop_
_entity_poly.entity_id
_entity_poly.type
_entity_poly.pdbx_seq_one_letter_code
_entity_poly.pdbx_strand_id
1 'polypeptide(L)'
;MIRATRRELLAGSTLAAFGTALPLAARAQSPAVTKPDLFIGTGGHGHTFPGATLPFGMVQLSPDTNNHGWDACSGYHQSDRSIMGFSHTHLSGTGIGDMLDVLLVPTRKPLKLVAGPRETPSDGYRQRYTDEHAEPGYYRVKLESGVLAELTATERTGLHRYTFAKGPGHILIDLTHCKQETAEEAIRIEDASLAIGEDGLLTGSRQVFRWAEGRRIHFAMQLSRKPDRVQFYGDGDTPVAGGGRGVTGHRLKVALFFDDAGAAPILVKTGISAVDVAGARGALAEAPGWTFDATCAAARRIWAKELDMVRVAGGTPAQRTIMASALYHTLMGPTLFSDRDGRYVGLDQQVHTLPATERAYSAYSLWDTYRALHPLMTLVRPDMAERFVHDLIRQTQQSPYGPPTWPLQGFETGCMNGWHSVAVLAEAHAKGIKADYAAAWPNIRRRAFDPQYKDSLATLGRDHYMRLGYIPADKIKESVSRTQEYAYDDHAMALLADAIGKTDDAALLRKRSGNWRNVIDPKIGFARPRFADGSWWAAYDPIQLGHMPQPRWRDYTEANGWQATFLNQHDIYGLIAHFGGDAAYDAKIDSFFNAPSTLPANAPPDIAGLVGQYAHGNEPGHHVAYLYAYVGTPWKTQAMVRRLCTEMYKDDPDGVIGNDDCGQMSAWFILSSLGFYPVDPTTGIYVFGSPLFDSGEMRVGAGKTLRVRAIGNAPDRPYVQSVRWNGKPWTRNWIAHADLIQGGELEFTMGAKPSRFGTRAEDRPPSAPR
;
A
#
# COMPACT_ATOMS: atom_id res chain seq x y z
N MET A 1 4.32 86.48 -1.00
CA MET A 1 3.25 87.48 -0.77
C MET A 1 2.06 87.14 -1.65
N ILE A 2 0.92 87.17 -1.01
CA ILE A 2 -0.42 87.28 -1.50
C ILE A 2 -0.99 85.97 -2.12
N ARG A 3 -1.75 85.21 -1.39
CA ARG A 3 -3.13 85.26 -0.83
C ARG A 3 -4.26 85.35 -1.87
N ALA A 4 -5.17 84.37 -1.75
CA ALA A 4 -6.62 84.37 -1.85
C ALA A 4 -7.18 84.10 -3.26
N THR A 5 -8.40 83.49 -3.48
CA THR A 5 -9.50 83.02 -2.64
C THR A 5 -10.43 82.17 -3.50
N ARG A 6 -11.22 81.44 -2.81
CA ARG A 6 -12.41 80.64 -3.16
C ARG A 6 -13.44 81.30 -4.10
N ARG A 7 -14.20 80.43 -4.76
CA ARG A 7 -15.61 80.50 -5.25
C ARG A 7 -15.79 80.89 -6.71
N GLU A 8 -16.40 80.01 -7.47
CA GLU A 8 -17.82 79.89 -7.86
C GLU A 8 -17.99 78.69 -8.76
N LEU A 9 -18.77 77.71 -8.43
CA LEU A 9 -20.20 77.50 -8.45
C LEU A 9 -20.80 77.22 -9.86
N LEU A 10 -21.26 75.99 -9.96
CA LEU A 10 -22.51 75.48 -10.57
C LEU A 10 -22.53 75.17 -12.06
N ALA A 11 -22.79 73.93 -12.32
CA ALA A 11 -23.94 73.27 -12.92
C ALA A 11 -23.56 72.20 -13.95
N GLY A 12 -24.10 71.04 -13.75
CA GLY A 12 -24.50 70.24 -14.86
C GLY A 12 -24.13 68.74 -14.83
N SER A 13 -25.12 67.95 -14.52
CA SER A 13 -25.38 66.62 -15.03
C SER A 13 -24.69 65.42 -14.35
N THR A 14 -25.39 64.87 -13.39
CA THR A 14 -25.28 63.48 -12.90
C THR A 14 -25.50 62.47 -14.00
N LEU A 15 -24.47 61.75 -14.43
CA LEU A 15 -24.57 60.43 -15.04
C LEU A 15 -24.14 59.42 -14.00
N ALA A 16 -25.13 58.74 -13.41
CA ALA A 16 -24.89 57.58 -12.56
C ALA A 16 -24.40 56.38 -13.44
N ALA A 17 -23.10 56.16 -13.49
CA ALA A 17 -22.55 54.93 -14.01
C ALA A 17 -22.75 53.85 -12.93
N PHE A 18 -23.74 52.97 -13.07
CA PHE A 18 -23.80 51.70 -12.39
C PHE A 18 -22.61 50.83 -12.91
N GLY A 19 -21.48 50.93 -12.27
CA GLY A 19 -20.37 49.98 -12.41
C GLY A 19 -20.80 48.69 -11.73
N THR A 20 -21.31 47.73 -12.51
CA THR A 20 -21.35 46.33 -12.07
C THR A 20 -19.92 45.89 -11.87
N ALA A 21 -19.45 45.91 -10.60
CA ALA A 21 -18.24 45.22 -10.23
C ALA A 21 -18.46 43.73 -10.49
N LEU A 22 -17.99 43.25 -11.64
CA LEU A 22 -17.75 41.80 -11.85
C LEU A 22 -16.86 41.36 -10.72
N PRO A 23 -17.19 40.28 -9.96
CA PRO A 23 -16.30 39.73 -8.98
C PRO A 23 -15.01 39.37 -9.72
N LEU A 24 -13.88 39.89 -9.27
CA LEU A 24 -12.57 39.41 -9.70
C LEU A 24 -12.59 37.88 -9.49
N ALA A 25 -12.67 37.14 -10.59
CA ALA A 25 -12.47 35.71 -10.54
C ALA A 25 -11.12 35.51 -9.86
N ALA A 26 -11.14 34.93 -8.66
CA ALA A 26 -9.94 34.57 -7.96
C ALA A 26 -9.13 33.72 -8.95
N ARG A 27 -7.96 34.22 -9.30
CA ARG A 27 -7.07 33.55 -10.26
C ARG A 27 -6.77 32.19 -9.68
N ALA A 28 -7.30 31.11 -10.28
CA ALA A 28 -7.08 29.76 -9.81
C ALA A 28 -5.57 29.55 -9.68
N GLN A 29 -5.13 29.12 -8.50
CA GLN A 29 -3.73 28.78 -8.29
C GLN A 29 -3.36 27.65 -9.25
N SER A 30 -2.17 27.73 -9.85
CA SER A 30 -1.67 26.64 -10.67
C SER A 30 -1.32 25.45 -9.80
N PRO A 31 -1.64 24.20 -10.19
CA PRO A 31 -1.25 23.01 -9.48
C PRO A 31 0.28 22.96 -9.27
N ALA A 32 0.71 22.62 -8.05
CA ALA A 32 2.12 22.56 -7.67
C ALA A 32 2.44 21.25 -6.95
N VAL A 33 3.70 20.85 -7.01
CA VAL A 33 4.24 19.75 -6.20
C VAL A 33 4.36 20.25 -4.75
N THR A 34 3.76 19.51 -3.83
CA THR A 34 3.94 19.72 -2.39
C THR A 34 4.97 18.72 -1.87
N LYS A 35 5.74 19.10 -0.86
CA LYS A 35 6.67 18.18 -0.19
C LYS A 35 5.87 17.21 0.69
N PRO A 36 6.12 15.88 0.59
CA PRO A 36 5.49 14.92 1.48
C PRO A 36 6.05 15.03 2.90
N ASP A 37 5.24 14.72 3.89
CA ASP A 37 5.67 14.39 5.24
C ASP A 37 5.73 12.86 5.37
N LEU A 38 6.93 12.32 5.59
CA LEU A 38 7.16 10.87 5.66
C LEU A 38 6.78 10.28 7.03
N PHE A 39 6.40 11.11 7.99
CA PHE A 39 5.91 10.64 9.27
C PHE A 39 4.39 10.38 9.27
N ILE A 40 3.64 10.85 8.28
CA ILE A 40 2.22 10.48 8.11
C ILE A 40 2.11 8.96 7.94
N GLY A 41 1.29 8.30 8.76
CA GLY A 41 1.12 6.86 8.78
C GLY A 41 2.13 6.08 9.63
N THR A 42 3.09 6.76 10.27
CA THR A 42 4.07 6.11 11.18
C THR A 42 3.58 6.01 12.63
N GLY A 43 2.44 6.60 12.94
CA GLY A 43 1.72 6.47 14.21
C GLY A 43 0.44 5.66 14.05
N GLY A 44 -0.30 5.47 15.13
CA GLY A 44 -1.53 4.69 15.13
C GLY A 44 -1.33 3.32 14.50
N HIS A 45 -2.09 3.03 13.46
CA HIS A 45 -2.09 1.74 12.75
C HIS A 45 -1.69 1.86 11.27
N GLY A 46 -1.08 2.97 10.84
CA GLY A 46 -0.71 3.17 9.43
C GLY A 46 0.43 2.26 8.96
N HIS A 47 1.30 1.82 9.86
CA HIS A 47 2.42 0.90 9.65
C HIS A 47 3.38 1.31 8.53
N THR A 48 3.58 2.61 8.33
CA THR A 48 4.60 3.13 7.40
C THR A 48 5.93 3.41 8.12
N PHE A 49 7.00 3.70 7.38
CA PHE A 49 8.31 3.98 7.94
C PHE A 49 8.92 5.23 7.27
N PRO A 50 9.74 6.04 8.00
CA PRO A 50 10.28 7.30 7.48
C PRO A 50 11.65 7.16 6.79
N GLY A 51 12.17 5.95 6.64
CA GLY A 51 13.53 5.68 6.17
C GLY A 51 13.79 6.01 4.71
N ALA A 52 15.05 5.91 4.31
CA ALA A 52 15.49 6.19 2.96
C ALA A 52 15.30 4.98 2.03
N THR A 53 14.59 5.18 0.94
CA THR A 53 14.40 4.21 -0.14
C THR A 53 14.28 4.91 -1.48
N LEU A 54 14.35 4.18 -2.59
CA LEU A 54 13.92 4.64 -3.91
C LEU A 54 12.51 4.11 -4.23
N PRO A 55 11.78 4.73 -5.18
CA PRO A 55 10.50 4.19 -5.64
C PRO A 55 10.65 2.72 -6.03
N PHE A 56 9.83 1.86 -5.46
CA PHE A 56 9.86 0.41 -5.67
C PHE A 56 11.22 -0.26 -5.37
N GLY A 57 12.09 0.36 -4.57
CA GLY A 57 13.45 -0.16 -4.30
C GLY A 57 13.45 -1.47 -3.51
N MET A 58 14.50 -2.30 -3.72
CA MET A 58 14.74 -3.51 -2.92
C MET A 58 15.20 -3.16 -1.50
N VAL A 59 15.90 -2.04 -1.33
CA VAL A 59 16.36 -1.53 -0.04
C VAL A 59 15.39 -0.50 0.50
N GLN A 60 14.90 -0.75 1.72
CA GLN A 60 14.19 0.19 2.56
C GLN A 60 15.03 0.39 3.83
N LEU A 61 15.92 1.39 3.81
CA LEU A 61 16.87 1.65 4.89
C LEU A 61 16.26 2.58 5.92
N SER A 62 15.81 2.03 7.05
CA SER A 62 15.04 2.78 8.05
C SER A 62 15.52 2.50 9.47
N PRO A 63 15.26 3.44 10.42
CA PRO A 63 15.42 3.14 11.83
C PRO A 63 14.36 2.11 12.29
N ASP A 64 14.79 1.19 13.17
CA ASP A 64 13.91 0.31 13.90
C ASP A 64 13.73 0.81 15.33
N THR A 65 12.50 1.14 15.71
CA THR A 65 12.16 1.57 17.07
C THR A 65 11.54 0.44 17.88
N ASN A 66 10.91 -0.52 17.20
CA ASN A 66 10.33 -1.73 17.78
C ASN A 66 10.30 -2.86 16.75
N ASN A 67 10.35 -4.10 17.21
CA ASN A 67 10.31 -5.28 16.35
C ASN A 67 9.28 -6.34 16.78
N HIS A 68 8.44 -6.06 17.77
CA HIS A 68 7.40 -6.98 18.22
C HIS A 68 6.08 -6.28 18.46
N GLY A 69 4.98 -7.05 18.39
CA GLY A 69 3.63 -6.52 18.47
C GLY A 69 3.12 -5.99 17.13
N TRP A 70 1.80 -5.80 17.04
CA TRP A 70 1.15 -5.44 15.78
C TRP A 70 1.60 -4.08 15.22
N ASP A 71 1.68 -3.03 16.07
CA ASP A 71 2.09 -1.69 15.63
C ASP A 71 3.58 -1.57 15.25
N ALA A 72 4.35 -2.65 15.37
CA ALA A 72 5.74 -2.71 14.93
C ALA A 72 5.92 -3.38 13.55
N CYS A 73 4.88 -3.52 12.75
CA CYS A 73 4.95 -4.23 11.46
C CYS A 73 5.98 -3.62 10.50
N SER A 74 6.13 -2.29 10.50
CA SER A 74 7.14 -1.59 9.69
C SER A 74 8.50 -1.39 10.38
N GLY A 75 8.69 -1.89 11.61
CA GLY A 75 9.90 -1.65 12.41
C GLY A 75 9.98 -0.29 13.09
N TYR A 76 9.18 0.67 12.69
CA TYR A 76 9.14 2.03 13.21
C TYR A 76 7.75 2.40 13.73
N HIS A 77 7.70 3.09 14.88
CA HIS A 77 6.48 3.73 15.34
C HIS A 77 6.80 5.08 16.00
N GLN A 78 6.11 6.13 15.58
CA GLN A 78 6.39 7.52 16.01
C GLN A 78 6.28 7.75 17.53
N SER A 79 5.47 6.95 18.24
CA SER A 79 5.37 7.07 19.69
C SER A 79 6.58 6.53 20.46
N ASP A 80 7.46 5.78 19.81
CA ASP A 80 8.66 5.20 20.40
C ASP A 80 9.71 6.29 20.70
N ARG A 81 10.44 6.12 21.80
CA ARG A 81 11.42 7.09 22.28
C ARG A 81 12.87 6.63 22.15
N SER A 82 13.08 5.48 21.53
CA SER A 82 14.40 4.90 21.32
C SER A 82 14.49 4.09 20.04
N ILE A 83 15.67 4.13 19.41
CA ILE A 83 16.01 3.38 18.19
C ILE A 83 16.87 2.18 18.59
N MET A 84 16.60 1.01 18.02
CA MET A 84 17.40 -0.21 18.12
C MET A 84 18.62 -0.12 17.21
N GLY A 85 18.44 0.36 16.00
CA GLY A 85 19.43 0.49 14.95
C GLY A 85 18.79 0.83 13.62
N PHE A 86 19.48 0.51 12.54
CA PHE A 86 19.05 0.78 11.17
C PHE A 86 19.12 -0.52 10.36
N SER A 87 17.98 -1.04 9.91
CA SER A 87 17.91 -2.24 9.07
C SER A 87 17.62 -1.90 7.61
N HIS A 88 17.77 -2.87 6.70
CA HIS A 88 17.81 -2.61 5.26
C HIS A 88 16.53 -3.01 4.53
N THR A 89 15.60 -3.69 5.21
CA THR A 89 14.35 -4.17 4.61
C THR A 89 13.18 -3.91 5.53
N HIS A 90 12.11 -3.29 4.99
CA HIS A 90 10.88 -2.97 5.70
C HIS A 90 9.68 -3.19 4.81
N LEU A 91 8.54 -3.54 5.40
CA LEU A 91 7.23 -3.51 4.75
C LEU A 91 6.54 -2.17 5.06
N SER A 92 5.78 -1.64 4.12
CA SER A 92 5.02 -0.40 4.30
C SER A 92 3.53 -0.69 4.35
N GLY A 93 2.89 -0.36 5.48
CA GLY A 93 1.45 -0.42 5.63
C GLY A 93 0.86 -1.80 5.84
N THR A 94 1.65 -2.82 6.17
CA THR A 94 1.11 -4.18 6.32
C THR A 94 0.66 -4.48 7.74
N GLY A 95 -0.46 -5.22 7.89
CA GLY A 95 -0.96 -5.71 9.17
C GLY A 95 -0.18 -6.91 9.71
N ILE A 96 0.63 -7.59 8.90
CA ILE A 96 1.57 -8.64 9.32
C ILE A 96 2.99 -8.18 8.98
N GLY A 97 3.90 -8.26 9.96
CA GLY A 97 5.28 -7.84 9.79
C GLY A 97 6.22 -9.00 9.49
N ASP A 98 7.20 -8.73 8.64
CA ASP A 98 8.38 -9.55 8.39
C ASP A 98 9.57 -8.62 8.15
N MET A 99 10.69 -9.12 7.61
CA MET A 99 11.86 -8.31 7.25
C MET A 99 12.70 -7.87 8.45
N LEU A 100 13.11 -6.58 8.46
CA LEU A 100 14.03 -5.96 9.40
C LEU A 100 15.42 -6.63 9.36
N ASP A 101 15.96 -6.80 8.15
CA ASP A 101 17.19 -7.53 7.92
C ASP A 101 18.43 -6.65 8.04
N VAL A 102 19.49 -7.23 8.59
CA VAL A 102 20.85 -6.68 8.67
C VAL A 102 20.86 -5.35 9.44
N LEU A 103 20.62 -5.43 10.75
CA LEU A 103 20.62 -4.27 11.65
C LEU A 103 22.04 -3.76 11.91
N LEU A 104 22.26 -2.45 11.76
CA LEU A 104 23.47 -1.73 12.15
C LEU A 104 23.20 -0.80 13.33
N VAL A 105 24.04 -0.92 14.36
CA VAL A 105 23.95 -0.14 15.60
C VAL A 105 25.22 0.66 15.84
N PRO A 106 25.34 1.89 15.37
CA PRO A 106 26.48 2.77 15.65
C PRO A 106 26.37 3.33 17.08
N THR A 107 27.42 3.25 17.89
CA THR A 107 27.39 3.79 19.25
C THR A 107 28.78 4.06 19.80
N ARG A 108 28.84 4.91 20.83
CA ARG A 108 30.00 5.16 21.70
C ARG A 108 29.79 4.62 23.12
N LYS A 109 28.63 4.04 23.41
CA LYS A 109 28.35 3.38 24.69
C LYS A 109 29.12 2.05 24.80
N PRO A 110 29.28 1.48 25.99
CA PRO A 110 29.80 0.12 26.10
C PRO A 110 29.02 -0.87 25.24
N LEU A 111 29.74 -1.86 24.67
CA LEU A 111 29.10 -2.87 23.84
C LEU A 111 28.03 -3.63 24.62
N LYS A 112 26.84 -3.70 24.06
CA LYS A 112 25.74 -4.59 24.44
C LYS A 112 25.38 -5.42 23.22
N LEU A 113 24.97 -6.67 23.42
CA LEU A 113 24.64 -7.61 22.33
C LEU A 113 23.14 -7.85 22.17
N VAL A 114 22.31 -7.24 23.05
CA VAL A 114 20.84 -7.32 23.01
C VAL A 114 20.26 -5.92 22.97
N ALA A 115 19.07 -5.78 22.38
CA ALA A 115 18.41 -4.48 22.24
C ALA A 115 18.07 -3.85 23.61
N GLY A 116 17.66 -4.67 24.56
CA GLY A 116 17.13 -4.22 25.85
C GLY A 116 15.66 -3.78 25.76
N PRO A 117 15.01 -3.57 26.93
CA PRO A 117 13.62 -3.15 26.98
C PRO A 117 13.42 -1.71 26.46
N ARG A 118 12.21 -1.40 25.97
CA ARG A 118 11.84 -0.05 25.51
C ARG A 118 11.85 0.97 26.65
N GLU A 119 11.44 0.55 27.84
CA GLU A 119 11.31 1.38 29.04
C GLU A 119 12.69 1.73 29.63
N THR A 120 13.64 0.81 29.52
CA THR A 120 15.02 0.99 30.01
C THR A 120 16.04 0.79 28.90
N PRO A 121 16.13 1.73 27.92
CA PRO A 121 17.02 1.58 26.75
C PRO A 121 18.48 1.37 27.09
N SER A 122 18.95 1.85 28.26
CA SER A 122 20.31 1.69 28.76
C SER A 122 20.71 0.25 29.07
N ASP A 123 19.76 -0.64 29.27
CA ASP A 123 20.04 -2.06 29.59
C ASP A 123 20.49 -2.86 28.37
N GLY A 124 20.32 -2.31 27.16
CA GLY A 124 20.74 -2.88 25.91
C GLY A 124 21.50 -1.90 24.99
N TYR A 125 21.56 -2.23 23.69
CA TYR A 125 22.16 -1.37 22.68
C TYR A 125 21.19 -0.29 22.17
N ARG A 126 19.91 -0.33 22.52
CA ARG A 126 18.89 0.66 22.16
C ARG A 126 19.29 2.05 22.65
N GLN A 127 19.02 3.10 21.89
CA GLN A 127 19.41 4.46 22.21
C GLN A 127 18.23 5.43 22.04
N ARG A 128 18.10 6.37 22.96
CA ARG A 128 17.24 7.54 22.78
C ARG A 128 17.79 8.38 21.63
N TYR A 129 16.95 9.24 21.06
CA TYR A 129 17.31 10.06 19.90
C TYR A 129 16.68 11.44 19.93
N THR A 130 17.22 12.33 19.14
CA THR A 130 16.76 13.71 18.92
C THR A 130 17.09 14.14 17.50
N ASP A 131 16.62 15.30 17.07
CA ASP A 131 16.94 15.90 15.76
C ASP A 131 16.70 14.94 14.59
N GLU A 132 15.51 14.31 14.61
CA GLU A 132 15.07 13.41 13.55
C GLU A 132 14.55 14.19 12.35
N HIS A 133 14.91 13.73 11.15
CA HIS A 133 14.46 14.34 9.90
C HIS A 133 14.37 13.29 8.79
N ALA A 134 13.27 13.31 8.07
CA ALA A 134 13.01 12.44 6.92
C ALA A 134 12.59 13.25 5.70
N GLU A 135 13.07 12.86 4.53
CA GLU A 135 12.61 13.33 3.23
C GLU A 135 12.82 12.22 2.18
N PRO A 136 12.12 12.23 1.05
CA PRO A 136 12.24 11.17 0.06
C PRO A 136 13.69 10.88 -0.34
N GLY A 137 14.12 9.65 -0.05
CA GLY A 137 15.49 9.17 -0.33
C GLY A 137 16.55 9.58 0.69
N TYR A 138 16.18 10.21 1.81
CA TYR A 138 17.13 10.59 2.86
C TYR A 138 16.48 10.57 4.24
N TYR A 139 17.23 10.10 5.24
CA TYR A 139 16.87 10.13 6.65
C TYR A 139 18.08 10.52 7.49
N ARG A 140 17.85 11.24 8.60
CA ARG A 140 18.90 11.51 9.60
C ARG A 140 18.33 11.55 11.01
N VAL A 141 19.20 11.24 11.99
CA VAL A 141 18.84 11.28 13.42
C VAL A 141 20.10 11.41 14.26
N LYS A 142 20.01 12.10 15.40
CA LYS A 142 21.07 12.19 16.40
C LYS A 142 20.79 11.23 17.56
N LEU A 143 21.65 10.22 17.71
CA LEU A 143 21.57 9.25 18.79
C LEU A 143 22.12 9.80 20.11
N GLU A 144 21.63 9.30 21.23
CA GLU A 144 22.05 9.66 22.59
C GLU A 144 23.54 9.49 22.83
N SER A 145 24.20 8.52 22.18
CA SER A 145 25.66 8.34 22.22
C SER A 145 26.43 9.47 21.52
N GLY A 146 25.74 10.48 20.95
CA GLY A 146 26.33 11.59 20.21
C GLY A 146 26.65 11.28 18.76
N VAL A 147 26.27 10.11 18.24
CA VAL A 147 26.42 9.78 16.83
C VAL A 147 25.31 10.43 16.03
N LEU A 148 25.67 11.15 14.96
CA LEU A 148 24.74 11.57 13.92
C LEU A 148 24.72 10.46 12.86
N ALA A 149 23.57 9.85 12.66
CA ALA A 149 23.33 8.85 11.63
C ALA A 149 22.56 9.47 10.46
N GLU A 150 23.06 9.30 9.25
CA GLU A 150 22.44 9.74 8.01
C GLU A 150 22.34 8.56 7.05
N LEU A 151 21.22 8.42 6.37
CA LEU A 151 20.87 7.29 5.51
C LEU A 151 20.44 7.77 4.14
N THR A 152 20.82 7.04 3.10
CA THR A 152 20.28 7.13 1.74
C THR A 152 20.37 5.77 1.06
N ALA A 153 19.72 5.59 -0.10
CA ALA A 153 19.69 4.29 -0.79
C ALA A 153 19.77 4.44 -2.31
N THR A 154 20.26 3.39 -2.96
CA THR A 154 20.00 3.07 -4.37
C THR A 154 18.92 1.99 -4.44
N GLU A 155 18.68 1.39 -5.62
CA GLU A 155 17.69 0.29 -5.74
C GLU A 155 18.02 -0.90 -4.83
N ARG A 156 19.32 -1.26 -4.68
CA ARG A 156 19.77 -2.50 -3.99
C ARG A 156 20.87 -2.27 -2.95
N THR A 157 21.27 -1.03 -2.72
CA THR A 157 22.35 -0.70 -1.76
C THR A 157 21.91 0.38 -0.81
N GLY A 158 21.97 0.08 0.50
CA GLY A 158 21.82 1.08 1.56
C GLY A 158 23.17 1.76 1.85
N LEU A 159 23.16 3.08 2.02
CA LEU A 159 24.31 3.89 2.38
C LEU A 159 24.08 4.57 3.71
N HIS A 160 25.01 4.38 4.65
CA HIS A 160 25.02 5.05 5.94
C HIS A 160 26.21 6.01 6.01
N ARG A 161 26.01 7.14 6.68
CA ARG A 161 27.07 8.03 7.13
C ARG A 161 26.94 8.24 8.63
N TYR A 162 27.92 7.75 9.39
CA TYR A 162 27.96 7.90 10.84
C TYR A 162 29.04 8.92 11.24
N THR A 163 28.61 10.03 11.80
CA THR A 163 29.50 11.05 12.35
C THR A 163 29.59 10.89 13.86
N PHE A 164 30.74 10.45 14.35
CA PHE A 164 31.00 10.26 15.77
C PHE A 164 31.69 11.50 16.35
N ALA A 165 31.51 11.73 17.65
CA ALA A 165 32.42 12.61 18.38
C ALA A 165 33.80 11.95 18.55
N LYS A 166 34.88 12.72 18.83
CA LYS A 166 36.23 12.18 19.04
C LYS A 166 36.28 11.08 20.10
N GLY A 167 37.14 10.11 19.88
CA GLY A 167 37.40 8.97 20.76
C GLY A 167 36.76 7.66 20.26
N PRO A 168 36.76 6.61 21.10
CA PRO A 168 36.36 5.29 20.68
C PRO A 168 34.86 5.19 20.37
N GLY A 169 34.57 4.30 19.44
CA GLY A 169 33.21 3.95 19.05
C GLY A 169 33.17 2.61 18.33
N HIS A 170 31.98 2.10 18.10
CA HIS A 170 31.80 0.84 17.37
C HIS A 170 30.48 0.81 16.60
N ILE A 171 30.42 -0.11 15.65
CA ILE A 171 29.20 -0.48 14.91
C ILE A 171 28.97 -1.96 15.18
N LEU A 172 27.84 -2.29 15.80
CA LEU A 172 27.38 -3.67 15.93
C LEU A 172 26.51 -4.00 14.71
N ILE A 173 26.77 -5.15 14.09
CA ILE A 173 25.87 -5.75 13.10
C ILE A 173 25.19 -6.93 13.77
N ASP A 174 23.86 -6.91 13.83
CA ASP A 174 23.05 -7.93 14.47
C ASP A 174 22.19 -8.67 13.44
N LEU A 175 22.52 -9.94 13.15
CA LEU A 175 21.73 -10.80 12.28
C LEU A 175 20.58 -11.51 13.02
N THR A 176 20.46 -11.32 14.35
CA THR A 176 19.32 -11.89 15.10
C THR A 176 18.09 -10.99 15.04
N HIS A 177 18.25 -9.73 14.63
CA HIS A 177 17.18 -8.76 14.57
C HIS A 177 16.19 -9.10 13.44
N CYS A 178 14.92 -9.25 13.77
CA CYS A 178 13.82 -9.43 12.84
C CYS A 178 12.47 -9.08 13.52
N LYS A 179 11.40 -9.03 12.77
CA LYS A 179 10.04 -8.87 13.30
C LYS A 179 9.64 -10.09 14.14
N GLN A 180 8.90 -9.84 15.24
CA GLN A 180 8.33 -10.85 16.14
C GLN A 180 6.89 -10.46 16.48
N GLU A 181 6.03 -11.43 16.82
CA GLU A 181 4.68 -11.13 17.31
C GLU A 181 4.70 -10.66 18.77
N THR A 182 5.49 -11.34 19.58
CA THR A 182 5.69 -10.98 21.00
C THR A 182 7.17 -10.87 21.33
N ALA A 183 7.50 -10.23 22.45
CA ALA A 183 8.88 -10.12 22.91
C ALA A 183 9.48 -11.49 23.32
N GLU A 184 8.63 -12.42 23.71
CA GLU A 184 9.01 -13.77 24.16
C GLU A 184 9.13 -14.78 23.00
N GLU A 185 8.66 -14.41 21.81
CA GLU A 185 8.72 -15.29 20.65
C GLU A 185 10.15 -15.64 20.30
N ALA A 186 10.45 -16.93 20.21
CA ALA A 186 11.76 -17.39 19.77
C ALA A 186 11.99 -17.03 18.29
N ILE A 187 13.03 -16.24 18.03
CA ILE A 187 13.48 -15.94 16.67
C ILE A 187 14.00 -17.21 16.03
N ARG A 188 13.36 -17.65 14.95
CA ARG A 188 13.77 -18.81 14.18
C ARG A 188 14.62 -18.38 13.01
N ILE A 189 15.94 -18.46 13.18
CA ILE A 189 16.95 -18.27 12.15
C ILE A 189 17.70 -19.57 11.98
N GLU A 190 17.83 -20.04 10.76
CA GLU A 190 18.62 -21.21 10.40
C GLU A 190 19.71 -20.79 9.41
N ASP A 191 20.84 -21.47 9.42
CA ASP A 191 21.92 -21.31 8.46
C ASP A 191 22.36 -19.84 8.26
N ALA A 192 22.86 -19.22 9.33
CA ALA A 192 23.46 -17.89 9.26
C ALA A 192 24.98 -17.95 9.09
N SER A 193 25.54 -16.95 8.40
CA SER A 193 26.98 -16.80 8.21
C SER A 193 27.41 -15.33 8.28
N LEU A 194 28.60 -15.10 8.83
CA LEU A 194 29.30 -13.81 8.80
C LEU A 194 30.78 -14.08 8.48
N ALA A 195 31.37 -13.32 7.55
CA ALA A 195 32.77 -13.40 7.22
C ALA A 195 33.33 -12.05 6.76
N ILE A 196 34.61 -11.76 7.07
CA ILE A 196 35.35 -10.63 6.56
C ILE A 196 36.49 -11.12 5.65
N GLY A 197 36.44 -10.68 4.39
CA GLY A 197 37.46 -11.04 3.40
C GLY A 197 38.80 -10.34 3.62
N GLU A 198 39.82 -10.73 2.85
CA GLU A 198 41.14 -10.06 2.87
C GLU A 198 41.04 -8.61 2.33
N ASP A 199 40.08 -8.39 1.42
CA ASP A 199 39.73 -7.11 0.87
C ASP A 199 38.97 -6.20 1.87
N GLY A 200 38.71 -6.70 3.10
CA GLY A 200 37.96 -5.99 4.13
C GLY A 200 36.46 -5.99 3.93
N LEU A 201 35.96 -6.69 2.91
CA LEU A 201 34.50 -6.79 2.68
C LEU A 201 33.87 -7.73 3.72
N LEU A 202 32.92 -7.23 4.49
CA LEU A 202 32.09 -8.05 5.36
C LEU A 202 30.93 -8.62 4.56
N THR A 203 30.76 -9.92 4.59
CA THR A 203 29.66 -10.63 3.93
C THR A 203 28.92 -11.49 4.93
N GLY A 204 27.66 -11.78 4.64
CA GLY A 204 26.88 -12.70 5.46
C GLY A 204 25.57 -13.08 4.81
N SER A 205 24.92 -14.01 5.46
CA SER A 205 23.59 -14.48 5.07
C SER A 205 22.83 -15.00 6.29
N ARG A 206 21.51 -15.07 6.17
CA ARG A 206 20.66 -15.79 7.11
C ARG A 206 19.41 -16.30 6.42
N GLN A 207 18.87 -17.42 6.92
CA GLN A 207 17.55 -17.92 6.58
C GLN A 207 16.60 -17.65 7.74
N VAL A 208 15.48 -16.98 7.48
CA VAL A 208 14.52 -16.54 8.50
C VAL A 208 13.16 -17.20 8.26
N PHE A 209 12.56 -17.69 9.33
CA PHE A 209 11.24 -18.31 9.32
C PHE A 209 10.26 -17.39 10.05
N ARG A 210 9.62 -16.53 9.29
CA ARG A 210 8.56 -15.61 9.71
C ARG A 210 7.36 -15.79 8.77
N TRP A 211 6.75 -14.74 8.35
CA TRP A 211 5.61 -14.75 7.45
C TRP A 211 5.98 -15.38 6.08
N ALA A 212 7.11 -14.99 5.49
CA ALA A 212 7.75 -15.72 4.39
C ALA A 212 8.65 -16.82 4.95
N GLU A 213 8.10 -18.02 5.17
CA GLU A 213 8.77 -19.11 5.91
C GLU A 213 9.98 -19.68 5.17
N GLY A 214 11.18 -19.31 5.61
CA GLY A 214 12.45 -19.82 5.08
C GLY A 214 13.12 -18.89 4.06
N ARG A 215 12.68 -17.64 3.93
CA ARG A 215 13.33 -16.66 3.08
C ARG A 215 14.81 -16.46 3.45
N ARG A 216 15.64 -16.24 2.45
CA ARG A 216 17.05 -15.93 2.64
C ARG A 216 17.35 -14.48 2.30
N ILE A 217 18.27 -13.90 3.06
CA ILE A 217 18.91 -12.63 2.74
C ILE A 217 20.42 -12.83 2.76
N HIS A 218 21.09 -12.34 1.75
CA HIS A 218 22.54 -12.25 1.64
C HIS A 218 22.92 -10.77 1.59
N PHE A 219 24.05 -10.43 2.16
CA PHE A 219 24.57 -9.07 2.08
C PHE A 219 26.08 -9.03 1.86
N ALA A 220 26.52 -7.92 1.28
CA ALA A 220 27.91 -7.54 1.17
C ALA A 220 28.07 -6.09 1.64
N MET A 221 28.98 -5.85 2.58
CA MET A 221 29.15 -4.57 3.25
C MET A 221 30.58 -4.07 3.13
N GLN A 222 30.72 -2.85 2.65
CA GLN A 222 31.98 -2.11 2.63
C GLN A 222 31.95 -0.96 3.63
N LEU A 223 33.10 -0.71 4.28
CA LEU A 223 33.32 0.45 5.13
C LEU A 223 34.37 1.36 4.50
N SER A 224 34.18 2.69 4.61
CA SER A 224 35.13 3.70 4.11
C SER A 224 36.45 3.69 4.92
N ARG A 225 36.42 3.08 6.08
CA ARG A 225 37.55 2.98 7.00
C ARG A 225 37.59 1.58 7.61
N LYS A 226 38.79 0.97 7.62
CA LYS A 226 39.01 -0.32 8.25
C LYS A 226 38.82 -0.19 9.77
N PRO A 227 38.08 -1.10 10.43
CA PRO A 227 38.01 -1.16 11.88
C PRO A 227 39.35 -1.57 12.48
N ASP A 228 39.68 -1.00 13.65
CA ASP A 228 40.92 -1.32 14.38
C ASP A 228 40.85 -2.71 14.98
N ARG A 229 39.63 -3.18 15.37
CA ARG A 229 39.38 -4.54 15.86
C ARG A 229 38.00 -5.02 15.40
N VAL A 230 37.91 -6.30 15.09
CA VAL A 230 36.66 -7.01 14.73
C VAL A 230 36.45 -8.15 15.73
N GLN A 231 35.23 -8.27 16.25
CA GLN A 231 34.87 -9.39 17.14
C GLN A 231 33.57 -10.01 16.66
N PHE A 232 33.63 -11.28 16.29
CA PHE A 232 32.46 -12.08 15.95
C PHE A 232 31.86 -12.72 17.20
N TYR A 233 30.55 -12.92 17.19
CA TYR A 233 29.78 -13.60 18.22
C TYR A 233 28.93 -14.70 17.59
N GLY A 234 29.04 -15.91 18.12
CA GLY A 234 28.21 -17.04 17.74
C GLY A 234 26.97 -17.18 18.60
N ASP A 235 26.32 -18.32 18.54
CA ASP A 235 25.14 -18.65 19.29
C ASP A 235 25.32 -18.43 20.79
N GLY A 236 24.29 -17.89 21.46
CA GLY A 236 24.37 -17.53 22.87
C GLY A 236 25.27 -16.32 23.17
N ASP A 237 25.49 -15.46 22.16
CA ASP A 237 26.36 -14.27 22.25
C ASP A 237 27.83 -14.62 22.68
N THR A 238 28.27 -15.83 22.33
CA THR A 238 29.63 -16.33 22.67
C THR A 238 30.67 -15.71 21.76
N PRO A 239 31.69 -15.01 22.31
CA PRO A 239 32.77 -14.47 21.49
C PRO A 239 33.55 -15.57 20.76
N VAL A 240 33.78 -15.39 19.44
CA VAL A 240 34.63 -16.29 18.67
C VAL A 240 36.07 -16.02 19.02
N ALA A 241 36.78 -17.06 19.52
CA ALA A 241 38.17 -16.95 19.94
C ALA A 241 39.14 -16.84 18.76
N GLY A 242 40.36 -16.32 19.02
CA GLY A 242 41.51 -16.40 18.10
C GLY A 242 41.50 -15.49 16.90
N GLY A 243 40.69 -14.42 16.86
CA GLY A 243 40.69 -13.48 15.75
C GLY A 243 40.16 -14.05 14.42
N GLY A 244 39.27 -15.04 14.49
CA GLY A 244 38.64 -15.70 13.33
C GLY A 244 38.04 -14.66 12.35
N ARG A 245 38.14 -14.94 11.05
CA ARG A 245 37.62 -14.06 9.97
C ARG A 245 36.20 -14.40 9.60
N GLY A 246 35.49 -15.23 10.36
CA GLY A 246 34.10 -15.58 10.13
C GLY A 246 33.52 -16.50 11.17
N VAL A 247 32.22 -16.69 11.12
CA VAL A 247 31.42 -17.55 11.98
C VAL A 247 30.18 -18.04 11.23
N THR A 248 29.76 -19.25 11.49
CA THR A 248 28.48 -19.83 11.05
C THR A 248 27.69 -20.29 12.27
N GLY A 249 26.38 -20.33 12.15
CA GLY A 249 25.46 -20.71 13.24
C GLY A 249 24.05 -20.21 12.96
N HIS A 250 23.30 -19.82 14.00
CA HIS A 250 21.95 -19.35 13.92
C HIS A 250 21.82 -17.88 14.33
N ARG A 251 22.40 -17.50 15.46
CA ARG A 251 22.24 -16.17 16.08
C ARG A 251 23.57 -15.42 16.11
N LEU A 252 23.93 -14.83 14.98
CA LEU A 252 25.26 -14.28 14.77
C LEU A 252 25.28 -12.76 14.88
N LYS A 253 26.37 -12.25 15.43
CA LYS A 253 26.66 -10.81 15.50
C LYS A 253 28.13 -10.53 15.20
N VAL A 254 28.45 -9.30 14.79
CA VAL A 254 29.83 -8.85 14.69
C VAL A 254 29.91 -7.38 15.14
N ALA A 255 30.90 -7.08 15.99
CA ALA A 255 31.21 -5.73 16.42
C ALA A 255 32.49 -5.22 15.76
N LEU A 256 32.42 -4.05 15.15
CA LEU A 256 33.51 -3.36 14.46
C LEU A 256 33.93 -2.15 15.31
N PHE A 257 35.13 -2.20 15.88
CA PHE A 257 35.64 -1.18 16.81
C PHE A 257 36.56 -0.19 16.11
N PHE A 258 36.50 1.07 16.52
CA PHE A 258 37.33 2.17 16.06
C PHE A 258 37.90 2.90 17.28
N ASP A 259 39.23 2.97 17.42
CA ASP A 259 39.89 3.61 18.56
C ASP A 259 39.68 5.12 18.57
N ASP A 260 39.59 5.74 17.40
CA ASP A 260 39.09 7.10 17.22
C ASP A 260 38.02 7.15 16.11
N ALA A 261 36.80 6.80 16.47
CA ALA A 261 35.65 6.82 15.55
C ALA A 261 35.38 8.24 15.00
N GLY A 262 35.74 9.27 15.76
CA GLY A 262 35.51 10.67 15.42
C GLY A 262 36.57 11.30 14.52
N ALA A 263 37.60 10.58 14.07
CA ALA A 263 38.64 11.12 13.18
C ALA A 263 38.08 11.61 11.83
N ALA A 264 37.08 10.88 11.31
CA ALA A 264 36.32 11.25 10.11
C ALA A 264 34.98 10.47 10.12
N PRO A 265 33.94 10.93 9.39
CA PRO A 265 32.70 10.15 9.23
C PRO A 265 32.99 8.74 8.69
N ILE A 266 32.35 7.75 9.26
CA ILE A 266 32.43 6.36 8.79
C ILE A 266 31.25 6.15 7.82
N LEU A 267 31.56 5.88 6.56
CA LEU A 267 30.59 5.51 5.55
C LEU A 267 30.49 3.98 5.47
N VAL A 268 29.26 3.50 5.36
CA VAL A 268 28.96 2.07 5.16
C VAL A 268 28.08 1.92 3.95
N LYS A 269 28.42 0.99 3.06
CA LYS A 269 27.57 0.58 1.93
C LYS A 269 27.19 -0.88 2.13
N THR A 270 25.92 -1.20 2.07
CA THR A 270 25.41 -2.57 2.20
C THR A 270 24.56 -2.91 0.99
N GLY A 271 25.08 -3.77 0.12
CA GLY A 271 24.30 -4.39 -0.95
C GLY A 271 23.58 -5.63 -0.43
N ILE A 272 22.35 -5.87 -0.88
CA ILE A 272 21.55 -7.04 -0.49
C ILE A 272 21.13 -7.87 -1.70
N SER A 273 20.85 -9.16 -1.48
CA SER A 273 20.35 -10.11 -2.49
C SER A 273 19.56 -11.22 -1.80
N ALA A 274 18.54 -11.72 -2.47
CA ALA A 274 17.83 -12.92 -2.06
C ALA A 274 18.47 -14.21 -2.64
N VAL A 275 19.43 -14.09 -3.57
CA VAL A 275 20.01 -15.21 -4.30
C VAL A 275 21.31 -15.71 -3.65
N ASP A 276 22.32 -14.84 -3.57
CA ASP A 276 23.62 -15.17 -3.00
C ASP A 276 24.48 -13.93 -2.67
N VAL A 277 25.64 -14.16 -2.05
CA VAL A 277 26.62 -13.11 -1.73
C VAL A 277 27.17 -12.44 -3.00
N ALA A 278 27.23 -13.13 -4.13
CA ALA A 278 27.72 -12.55 -5.39
C ALA A 278 26.73 -11.49 -5.93
N GLY A 279 25.43 -11.76 -5.83
CA GLY A 279 24.37 -10.79 -6.13
C GLY A 279 24.47 -9.54 -5.23
N ALA A 280 24.64 -9.76 -3.92
CA ALA A 280 24.85 -8.67 -2.96
C ALA A 280 26.12 -7.83 -3.24
N ARG A 281 27.23 -8.47 -3.65
CA ARG A 281 28.44 -7.76 -4.13
C ARG A 281 28.14 -6.94 -5.40
N GLY A 282 27.38 -7.52 -6.33
CA GLY A 282 26.98 -6.85 -7.57
C GLY A 282 26.16 -5.57 -7.31
N ALA A 283 25.33 -5.58 -6.26
CA ALA A 283 24.55 -4.42 -5.84
C ALA A 283 25.43 -3.21 -5.44
N LEU A 284 26.57 -3.42 -4.80
CA LEU A 284 27.49 -2.35 -4.37
C LEU A 284 27.96 -1.45 -5.54
N ALA A 285 27.94 -1.96 -6.77
CA ALA A 285 28.30 -1.18 -7.96
C ALA A 285 27.29 -0.07 -8.30
N GLU A 286 26.10 -0.07 -7.71
CA GLU A 286 25.13 1.02 -7.84
C GLU A 286 25.58 2.32 -7.15
N ALA A 287 26.47 2.21 -6.14
CA ALA A 287 27.04 3.33 -5.41
C ALA A 287 28.58 3.33 -5.51
N PRO A 288 29.15 3.68 -6.68
CA PRO A 288 30.59 3.66 -6.87
C PRO A 288 31.29 4.70 -5.96
N GLY A 289 32.45 4.33 -5.44
CA GLY A 289 33.20 5.19 -4.52
C GLY A 289 32.49 5.44 -3.19
N TRP A 290 32.83 6.55 -2.54
CA TRP A 290 32.28 6.98 -1.25
C TRP A 290 31.50 8.30 -1.39
N THR A 291 30.55 8.34 -2.32
CA THR A 291 29.84 9.55 -2.77
C THR A 291 28.45 9.67 -2.14
N PHE A 292 28.37 9.65 -0.79
CA PHE A 292 27.10 9.73 -0.06
C PHE A 292 26.21 10.89 -0.54
N ASP A 293 26.76 12.12 -0.60
CA ASP A 293 25.98 13.29 -0.97
C ASP A 293 25.50 13.24 -2.43
N ALA A 294 26.31 12.69 -3.33
CA ALA A 294 25.91 12.50 -4.73
C ALA A 294 24.79 11.45 -4.87
N THR A 295 24.85 10.36 -4.10
CA THR A 295 23.78 9.35 -4.05
C THR A 295 22.48 9.94 -3.50
N CYS A 296 22.59 10.71 -2.39
CA CYS A 296 21.45 11.40 -1.81
C CYS A 296 20.80 12.38 -2.82
N ALA A 297 21.63 13.17 -3.53
CA ALA A 297 21.14 14.08 -4.57
C ALA A 297 20.49 13.33 -5.75
N ALA A 298 21.00 12.14 -6.10
CA ALA A 298 20.38 11.30 -7.12
C ALA A 298 19.02 10.76 -6.67
N ALA A 299 18.92 10.26 -5.44
CA ALA A 299 17.66 9.79 -4.85
C ALA A 299 16.60 10.90 -4.82
N ARG A 300 16.98 12.11 -4.37
CA ARG A 300 16.08 13.27 -4.38
C ARG A 300 15.56 13.61 -5.80
N ARG A 301 16.42 13.54 -6.81
CA ARG A 301 16.01 13.80 -8.22
C ARG A 301 15.01 12.75 -8.71
N ILE A 302 15.23 11.47 -8.39
CA ILE A 302 14.30 10.38 -8.74
C ILE A 302 12.95 10.65 -8.09
N TRP A 303 12.93 10.88 -6.78
CA TRP A 303 11.69 11.17 -6.06
C TRP A 303 10.98 12.42 -6.55
N ALA A 304 11.71 13.50 -6.82
CA ALA A 304 11.12 14.73 -7.36
C ALA A 304 10.41 14.48 -8.70
N LYS A 305 10.96 13.62 -9.56
CA LYS A 305 10.33 13.22 -10.83
C LYS A 305 9.04 12.40 -10.61
N GLU A 306 9.08 11.47 -9.66
CA GLU A 306 7.92 10.61 -9.37
C GLU A 306 6.80 11.40 -8.69
N LEU A 307 7.11 12.21 -7.69
CA LEU A 307 6.14 13.06 -6.99
C LEU A 307 5.55 14.16 -7.89
N ASP A 308 6.15 14.43 -9.03
CA ASP A 308 5.64 15.36 -10.04
C ASP A 308 4.53 14.74 -10.92
N MET A 309 4.19 13.47 -10.73
CA MET A 309 3.12 12.81 -11.51
C MET A 309 1.73 13.32 -11.17
N VAL A 310 1.50 13.76 -9.93
CA VAL A 310 0.23 14.33 -9.49
C VAL A 310 0.49 15.65 -8.78
N ARG A 311 -0.16 16.71 -9.24
CA ARG A 311 -0.07 18.07 -8.67
C ARG A 311 -1.49 18.55 -8.36
N VAL A 312 -1.66 19.26 -7.25
CA VAL A 312 -2.96 19.82 -6.85
C VAL A 312 -2.85 21.29 -6.48
N ALA A 313 -3.99 22.00 -6.60
CA ALA A 313 -4.11 23.35 -6.12
C ALA A 313 -5.49 23.57 -5.45
N GLY A 314 -5.56 24.52 -4.54
CA GLY A 314 -6.69 24.66 -3.61
C GLY A 314 -6.55 23.70 -2.43
N GLY A 315 -7.64 23.47 -1.72
CA GLY A 315 -7.61 22.75 -0.46
C GLY A 315 -6.79 23.47 0.62
N THR A 316 -6.65 22.86 1.80
CA THR A 316 -5.81 23.37 2.88
C THR A 316 -4.34 22.96 2.65
N PRO A 317 -3.35 23.62 3.31
CA PRO A 317 -1.95 23.17 3.31
C PRO A 317 -1.83 21.69 3.75
N ALA A 318 -2.50 21.30 4.83
CA ALA A 318 -2.53 19.93 5.34
C ALA A 318 -3.02 18.94 4.27
N GLN A 319 -4.13 19.22 3.59
CA GLN A 319 -4.64 18.35 2.53
C GLN A 319 -3.64 18.17 1.37
N ARG A 320 -2.87 19.20 1.03
CA ARG A 320 -1.83 19.09 0.01
C ARG A 320 -0.63 18.25 0.50
N THR A 321 -0.24 18.37 1.77
CA THR A 321 0.77 17.51 2.38
C THR A 321 0.31 16.05 2.37
N ILE A 322 -0.93 15.77 2.80
CA ILE A 322 -1.53 14.42 2.75
C ILE A 322 -1.49 13.85 1.32
N MET A 323 -1.87 14.65 0.31
CA MET A 323 -1.79 14.22 -1.11
C MET A 323 -0.37 13.82 -1.51
N ALA A 324 0.63 14.62 -1.13
CA ALA A 324 2.02 14.34 -1.46
C ALA A 324 2.55 13.10 -0.74
N SER A 325 2.19 12.91 0.54
CA SER A 325 2.55 11.74 1.34
C SER A 325 1.85 10.48 0.83
N ALA A 326 0.57 10.58 0.46
CA ALA A 326 -0.16 9.49 -0.18
C ALA A 326 0.52 9.06 -1.50
N LEU A 327 0.92 10.01 -2.34
CA LEU A 327 1.65 9.69 -3.57
C LEU A 327 3.00 9.02 -3.27
N TYR A 328 3.72 9.45 -2.24
CA TYR A 328 4.95 8.80 -1.79
C TYR A 328 4.68 7.33 -1.39
N HIS A 329 3.67 7.07 -0.57
CA HIS A 329 3.32 5.72 -0.10
C HIS A 329 2.96 4.78 -1.26
N THR A 330 2.23 5.26 -2.29
CA THR A 330 1.88 4.42 -3.45
C THR A 330 3.07 3.94 -4.28
N LEU A 331 4.27 4.46 -4.02
CA LEU A 331 5.51 4.08 -4.70
C LEU A 331 6.46 3.25 -3.81
N MET A 332 6.00 2.85 -2.61
CA MET A 332 6.77 2.02 -1.69
C MET A 332 6.70 0.53 -2.02
N GLY A 333 5.66 0.08 -2.67
CA GLY A 333 5.44 -1.31 -3.08
C GLY A 333 4.67 -1.41 -4.41
N PRO A 334 4.75 -2.56 -5.08
CA PRO A 334 5.62 -3.73 -4.86
C PRO A 334 7.11 -3.41 -4.97
N THR A 335 7.95 -4.14 -4.22
CA THR A 335 9.39 -3.87 -4.15
C THR A 335 10.20 -4.71 -5.13
N LEU A 336 11.23 -4.14 -5.71
CA LEU A 336 12.19 -4.85 -6.56
C LEU A 336 12.76 -6.07 -5.82
N PHE A 337 12.87 -7.20 -6.52
CA PHE A 337 13.33 -8.46 -5.93
C PHE A 337 14.44 -9.16 -6.74
N SER A 338 14.66 -8.79 -8.00
CA SER A 338 15.77 -9.33 -8.77
C SER A 338 17.09 -8.61 -8.51
N ASP A 339 18.18 -9.36 -8.49
CA ASP A 339 19.54 -8.86 -8.47
C ASP A 339 19.86 -8.01 -9.71
N ARG A 340 20.98 -7.33 -9.69
CA ARG A 340 21.43 -6.47 -10.79
C ARG A 340 21.72 -7.25 -12.09
N ASP A 341 22.12 -8.52 -11.97
CA ASP A 341 22.34 -9.43 -13.09
C ASP A 341 21.06 -10.12 -13.58
N GLY A 342 19.90 -9.80 -12.99
CA GLY A 342 18.60 -10.33 -13.36
C GLY A 342 18.21 -11.61 -12.64
N ARG A 343 19.07 -12.16 -11.75
CA ARG A 343 18.73 -13.36 -10.96
C ARG A 343 17.72 -13.03 -9.87
N TYR A 344 16.86 -13.99 -9.54
CA TYR A 344 15.90 -13.91 -8.43
C TYR A 344 15.44 -15.31 -8.03
N VAL A 345 14.88 -15.46 -6.84
CA VAL A 345 14.24 -16.69 -6.37
C VAL A 345 12.76 -16.69 -6.74
N GLY A 346 12.32 -17.66 -7.54
CA GLY A 346 10.91 -17.80 -7.92
C GLY A 346 10.03 -18.37 -6.79
N LEU A 347 8.71 -18.34 -6.98
CA LEU A 347 7.76 -18.98 -6.04
C LEU A 347 7.89 -20.53 -6.03
N ASP A 348 8.60 -21.11 -6.97
CA ASP A 348 9.02 -22.52 -7.01
C ASP A 348 10.31 -22.80 -6.22
N GLN A 349 10.86 -21.81 -5.54
CA GLN A 349 12.10 -21.86 -4.79
C GLN A 349 13.34 -22.16 -5.67
N GLN A 350 13.25 -21.91 -6.98
CA GLN A 350 14.37 -22.03 -7.91
C GLN A 350 14.94 -20.65 -8.23
N VAL A 351 16.26 -20.62 -8.51
CA VAL A 351 16.89 -19.40 -9.01
C VAL A 351 16.65 -19.28 -10.53
N HIS A 352 16.05 -18.19 -10.91
CA HIS A 352 15.80 -17.83 -12.31
C HIS A 352 16.64 -16.62 -12.71
N THR A 353 16.78 -16.42 -14.02
CA THR A 353 17.46 -15.23 -14.60
C THR A 353 16.55 -14.56 -15.61
N LEU A 354 16.30 -13.28 -15.44
CA LEU A 354 15.52 -12.47 -16.33
C LEU A 354 16.36 -11.82 -17.42
N PRO A 355 15.76 -11.53 -18.60
CA PRO A 355 16.35 -10.61 -19.56
C PRO A 355 16.67 -9.25 -18.91
N ALA A 356 17.68 -8.55 -19.42
CA ALA A 356 18.14 -7.27 -18.86
C ALA A 356 17.05 -6.17 -18.80
N THR A 357 16.01 -6.29 -19.63
CA THR A 357 14.88 -5.36 -19.69
C THR A 357 13.78 -5.64 -18.67
N GLU A 358 13.81 -6.82 -18.05
CA GLU A 358 12.80 -7.27 -17.09
C GLU A 358 13.30 -7.19 -15.65
N ARG A 359 12.34 -7.19 -14.71
CA ARG A 359 12.57 -7.17 -13.26
C ARG A 359 11.60 -8.13 -12.58
N ALA A 360 11.99 -8.70 -11.47
CA ALA A 360 11.10 -9.40 -10.54
C ALA A 360 10.77 -8.48 -9.36
N TYR A 361 9.56 -8.62 -8.85
CA TYR A 361 9.05 -7.84 -7.73
C TYR A 361 8.50 -8.75 -6.63
N SER A 362 8.30 -8.18 -5.45
CA SER A 362 7.82 -8.84 -4.24
C SER A 362 6.96 -7.89 -3.43
N ALA A 363 6.38 -8.38 -2.33
CA ALA A 363 5.50 -7.59 -1.46
C ALA A 363 4.25 -7.06 -2.20
N TYR A 364 3.49 -7.99 -2.77
CA TYR A 364 2.20 -7.69 -3.39
C TYR A 364 1.06 -7.99 -2.41
N SER A 365 0.44 -6.97 -1.88
CA SER A 365 -0.79 -7.06 -1.08
C SER A 365 -2.01 -7.10 -1.99
N LEU A 366 -2.20 -8.20 -2.73
CA LEU A 366 -3.14 -8.23 -3.87
C LEU A 366 -4.60 -8.15 -3.46
N TRP A 367 -4.97 -8.65 -2.27
CA TRP A 367 -6.33 -8.52 -1.73
C TRP A 367 -6.76 -7.06 -1.57
N ASP A 368 -5.79 -6.18 -1.27
CA ASP A 368 -5.97 -4.76 -1.05
C ASP A 368 -5.76 -3.97 -2.33
N THR A 369 -4.59 -4.10 -2.94
CA THR A 369 -4.06 -3.20 -3.95
C THR A 369 -4.73 -3.29 -5.32
N TYR A 370 -5.45 -4.39 -5.63
CA TYR A 370 -6.23 -4.48 -6.87
C TYR A 370 -7.33 -3.41 -6.94
N ARG A 371 -7.77 -2.88 -5.79
CA ARG A 371 -8.93 -1.98 -5.67
C ARG A 371 -8.63 -0.54 -6.10
N ALA A 372 -7.43 -0.01 -5.78
CA ALA A 372 -7.05 1.35 -6.16
C ALA A 372 -5.59 1.52 -6.57
N LEU A 373 -4.62 0.84 -5.95
CA LEU A 373 -3.21 1.04 -6.27
C LEU A 373 -2.87 0.60 -7.70
N HIS A 374 -3.23 -0.62 -8.10
CA HIS A 374 -3.03 -1.07 -9.48
C HIS A 374 -3.80 -0.22 -10.48
N PRO A 375 -5.09 0.14 -10.26
CA PRO A 375 -5.79 1.14 -11.07
C PRO A 375 -5.09 2.49 -11.19
N LEU A 376 -4.52 3.02 -10.12
CA LEU A 376 -3.73 4.24 -10.15
C LEU A 376 -2.47 4.06 -11.01
N MET A 377 -1.73 2.94 -10.84
CA MET A 377 -0.52 2.66 -11.63
C MET A 377 -0.83 2.56 -13.13
N THR A 378 -1.97 1.97 -13.52
CA THR A 378 -2.37 1.93 -14.93
C THR A 378 -2.62 3.33 -15.52
N LEU A 379 -2.96 4.32 -14.71
CA LEU A 379 -3.11 5.71 -15.13
C LEU A 379 -1.76 6.45 -15.19
N VAL A 380 -1.00 6.44 -14.08
CA VAL A 380 0.17 7.33 -13.89
C VAL A 380 1.50 6.67 -14.24
N ARG A 381 1.60 5.36 -14.13
CA ARG A 381 2.81 4.56 -14.41
C ARG A 381 2.48 3.29 -15.21
N PRO A 382 1.92 3.43 -16.42
CA PRO A 382 1.59 2.27 -17.26
C PRO A 382 2.81 1.38 -17.56
N ASP A 383 4.02 1.95 -17.56
CA ASP A 383 5.28 1.22 -17.67
C ASP A 383 5.53 0.30 -16.47
N MET A 384 5.20 0.73 -15.26
CA MET A 384 5.30 -0.10 -14.06
C MET A 384 4.15 -1.11 -14.00
N ALA A 385 2.93 -0.71 -14.35
CA ALA A 385 1.80 -1.64 -14.46
C ALA A 385 2.10 -2.81 -15.41
N GLU A 386 2.72 -2.55 -16.57
CA GLU A 386 3.16 -3.58 -17.51
C GLU A 386 4.19 -4.53 -16.86
N ARG A 387 5.18 -4.00 -16.14
CA ARG A 387 6.18 -4.81 -15.42
C ARG A 387 5.55 -5.69 -14.35
N PHE A 388 4.63 -5.15 -13.58
CA PHE A 388 3.91 -5.91 -12.55
C PHE A 388 3.06 -7.03 -13.15
N VAL A 389 2.40 -6.78 -14.28
CA VAL A 389 1.64 -7.79 -15.03
C VAL A 389 2.53 -8.92 -15.51
N HIS A 390 3.67 -8.60 -16.15
CA HIS A 390 4.65 -9.61 -16.58
C HIS A 390 5.16 -10.44 -15.40
N ASP A 391 5.41 -9.80 -14.26
CA ASP A 391 5.87 -10.47 -13.06
C ASP A 391 4.79 -11.39 -12.46
N LEU A 392 3.54 -10.92 -12.36
CA LEU A 392 2.42 -11.74 -11.87
C LEU A 392 2.12 -12.94 -12.77
N ILE A 393 2.28 -12.81 -14.09
CA ILE A 393 2.19 -13.93 -15.03
C ILE A 393 3.29 -14.97 -14.72
N ARG A 394 4.55 -14.55 -14.54
CA ARG A 394 5.65 -15.44 -14.14
C ARG A 394 5.39 -16.11 -12.80
N GLN A 395 4.99 -15.35 -11.80
CA GLN A 395 4.68 -15.88 -10.47
C GLN A 395 3.55 -16.89 -10.54
N THR A 396 2.52 -16.66 -11.37
CA THR A 396 1.43 -17.63 -11.61
C THR A 396 1.96 -18.94 -12.20
N GLN A 397 2.95 -18.88 -13.08
CA GLN A 397 3.56 -20.06 -13.70
C GLN A 397 4.46 -20.84 -12.71
N GLN A 398 5.17 -20.12 -11.84
CA GLN A 398 6.13 -20.70 -10.89
C GLN A 398 5.48 -21.19 -9.59
N SER A 399 4.41 -20.54 -9.16
CA SER A 399 3.76 -20.86 -7.90
C SER A 399 3.15 -22.27 -7.91
N PRO A 400 3.41 -23.09 -6.88
CA PRO A 400 2.75 -24.38 -6.72
C PRO A 400 1.25 -24.25 -6.42
N TYR A 401 0.80 -23.03 -6.11
CA TYR A 401 -0.59 -22.70 -5.82
C TYR A 401 -1.31 -21.97 -6.97
N GLY A 402 -0.63 -21.69 -8.10
CA GLY A 402 -1.15 -20.95 -9.25
C GLY A 402 -1.14 -19.43 -9.03
N PRO A 403 -2.21 -18.70 -9.39
CA PRO A 403 -2.23 -17.25 -9.22
C PRO A 403 -1.93 -16.84 -7.78
N PRO A 404 -0.94 -15.95 -7.55
CA PRO A 404 -0.54 -15.57 -6.20
C PRO A 404 -1.61 -14.73 -5.49
N THR A 405 -1.59 -14.80 -4.15
CA THR A 405 -2.44 -14.03 -3.24
C THR A 405 -1.63 -12.94 -2.53
N TRP A 406 -0.55 -13.33 -1.84
CA TRP A 406 0.34 -12.42 -1.14
C TRP A 406 1.80 -12.87 -1.23
N PRO A 407 2.43 -12.75 -2.40
CA PRO A 407 3.82 -13.20 -2.59
C PRO A 407 4.82 -12.27 -1.89
N LEU A 408 5.65 -12.84 -1.03
CA LEU A 408 6.69 -12.16 -0.26
C LEU A 408 8.02 -12.89 -0.37
N GLN A 409 9.05 -12.22 -0.91
CA GLN A 409 10.44 -12.70 -0.92
C GLN A 409 10.60 -14.14 -1.45
N GLY A 410 9.94 -14.45 -2.58
CA GLY A 410 9.96 -15.78 -3.19
C GLY A 410 9.02 -16.80 -2.57
N PHE A 411 8.16 -16.42 -1.64
CA PHE A 411 7.17 -17.29 -0.98
C PHE A 411 5.75 -16.81 -1.23
N GLU A 412 4.81 -17.75 -1.39
CA GLU A 412 3.39 -17.46 -1.27
C GLU A 412 2.98 -17.60 0.20
N THR A 413 2.65 -16.49 0.84
CA THR A 413 2.30 -16.50 2.27
C THR A 413 0.92 -17.06 2.55
N GLY A 414 0.03 -17.04 1.54
CA GLY A 414 -1.36 -17.43 1.70
C GLY A 414 -2.15 -16.52 2.64
N CYS A 415 -1.67 -15.29 2.84
CA CYS A 415 -2.36 -14.30 3.64
C CYS A 415 -3.57 -13.76 2.90
N MET A 416 -4.66 -13.48 3.62
CA MET A 416 -5.97 -13.06 3.12
C MET A 416 -6.69 -14.17 2.35
N ASN A 417 -7.64 -13.82 1.48
CA ASN A 417 -8.50 -14.72 0.75
C ASN A 417 -8.40 -14.53 -0.76
N GLY A 418 -8.78 -15.58 -1.51
CA GLY A 418 -8.87 -15.51 -2.96
C GLY A 418 -7.51 -15.59 -3.65
N TRP A 419 -7.49 -15.16 -4.90
CA TRP A 419 -6.30 -15.12 -5.77
C TRP A 419 -6.35 -13.90 -6.69
N HIS A 420 -6.50 -12.71 -6.08
CA HIS A 420 -6.81 -11.45 -6.77
C HIS A 420 -5.74 -10.94 -7.75
N SER A 421 -4.61 -11.64 -7.90
CA SER A 421 -3.74 -11.43 -9.04
C SER A 421 -4.49 -11.53 -10.38
N VAL A 422 -5.54 -12.39 -10.45
CA VAL A 422 -6.38 -12.48 -11.67
C VAL A 422 -7.20 -11.22 -11.90
N ALA A 423 -7.61 -10.51 -10.86
CA ALA A 423 -8.29 -9.23 -10.98
C ALA A 423 -7.35 -8.15 -11.56
N VAL A 424 -6.10 -8.10 -11.09
CA VAL A 424 -5.06 -7.22 -11.64
C VAL A 424 -4.78 -7.53 -13.11
N LEU A 425 -4.67 -8.81 -13.47
CA LEU A 425 -4.47 -9.22 -14.86
C LEU A 425 -5.67 -8.87 -15.76
N ALA A 426 -6.90 -9.10 -15.29
CA ALA A 426 -8.12 -8.76 -16.02
C ALA A 426 -8.27 -7.25 -16.23
N GLU A 427 -8.03 -6.47 -15.18
CA GLU A 427 -7.99 -5.01 -15.24
C GLU A 427 -6.97 -4.51 -16.27
N ALA A 428 -5.74 -4.99 -16.17
CA ALA A 428 -4.65 -4.58 -17.04
C ALA A 428 -4.98 -4.89 -18.50
N HIS A 429 -5.53 -6.07 -18.79
CA HIS A 429 -6.00 -6.42 -20.13
C HIS A 429 -7.10 -5.46 -20.62
N ALA A 430 -8.13 -5.21 -19.81
CA ALA A 430 -9.23 -4.29 -20.15
C ALA A 430 -8.75 -2.87 -20.42
N LYS A 431 -7.65 -2.45 -19.80
CA LYS A 431 -7.00 -1.14 -19.97
C LYS A 431 -5.92 -1.10 -21.03
N GLY A 432 -5.72 -2.20 -21.77
CA GLY A 432 -4.83 -2.25 -22.92
C GLY A 432 -3.35 -2.43 -22.59
N ILE A 433 -2.99 -2.81 -21.37
CA ILE A 433 -1.63 -3.22 -21.01
C ILE A 433 -1.31 -4.52 -21.76
N LYS A 434 -0.18 -4.54 -22.45
CA LYS A 434 0.21 -5.66 -23.28
C LYS A 434 1.01 -6.69 -22.50
N ALA A 435 0.57 -7.94 -22.53
CA ALA A 435 1.28 -9.08 -21.95
C ALA A 435 0.78 -10.39 -22.58
N ASP A 436 1.50 -11.47 -22.36
CA ASP A 436 1.07 -12.82 -22.73
C ASP A 436 0.17 -13.42 -21.62
N TYR A 437 -1.07 -12.97 -21.57
CA TYR A 437 -2.05 -13.46 -20.60
C TYR A 437 -2.34 -14.95 -20.78
N ALA A 438 -2.18 -15.50 -22.00
CA ALA A 438 -2.38 -16.90 -22.29
C ALA A 438 -1.33 -17.79 -21.58
N ALA A 439 -0.13 -17.29 -21.34
CA ALA A 439 0.93 -18.03 -20.63
C ALA A 439 0.56 -18.37 -19.18
N ALA A 440 -0.24 -17.53 -18.49
CA ALA A 440 -0.71 -17.81 -17.14
C ALA A 440 -1.93 -18.76 -17.10
N TRP A 441 -2.66 -18.87 -18.23
CA TRP A 441 -3.96 -19.57 -18.25
C TRP A 441 -3.93 -21.02 -17.78
N PRO A 442 -2.96 -21.87 -18.10
CA PRO A 442 -2.92 -23.25 -17.62
C PRO A 442 -3.02 -23.34 -16.07
N ASN A 443 -2.30 -22.51 -15.33
CA ASN A 443 -2.31 -22.51 -13.87
C ASN A 443 -3.56 -21.82 -13.31
N ILE A 444 -4.04 -20.75 -13.96
CA ILE A 444 -5.32 -20.11 -13.63
C ILE A 444 -6.45 -21.13 -13.80
N ARG A 445 -6.48 -21.85 -14.90
CA ARG A 445 -7.50 -22.86 -15.18
C ARG A 445 -7.48 -24.02 -14.18
N ARG A 446 -6.28 -24.48 -13.79
CA ARG A 446 -6.15 -25.50 -12.73
C ARG A 446 -6.70 -24.97 -11.40
N ARG A 447 -6.39 -23.74 -11.02
CA ARG A 447 -6.96 -23.12 -9.82
C ARG A 447 -8.49 -23.06 -9.89
N ALA A 448 -9.04 -22.75 -11.05
CA ALA A 448 -10.48 -22.62 -11.23
C ALA A 448 -11.25 -23.96 -11.21
N PHE A 449 -10.69 -25.03 -11.79
CA PHE A 449 -11.46 -26.22 -12.13
C PHE A 449 -10.89 -27.55 -11.59
N ASP A 450 -9.63 -27.62 -11.16
CA ASP A 450 -9.05 -28.86 -10.66
C ASP A 450 -9.26 -28.97 -9.13
N PRO A 451 -10.15 -29.86 -8.64
CA PRO A 451 -10.40 -30.00 -7.21
C PRO A 451 -9.21 -30.56 -6.42
N GLN A 452 -8.24 -31.17 -7.11
CA GLN A 452 -7.03 -31.73 -6.50
C GLN A 452 -5.84 -30.76 -6.55
N TYR A 453 -6.01 -29.59 -7.16
CA TYR A 453 -4.93 -28.59 -7.18
C TYR A 453 -4.64 -28.08 -5.75
N LYS A 454 -3.37 -28.05 -5.40
CA LYS A 454 -2.90 -27.69 -4.05
C LYS A 454 -3.49 -26.36 -3.59
N ASP A 455 -4.11 -26.34 -2.41
CA ASP A 455 -4.60 -25.13 -1.78
C ASP A 455 -3.52 -24.49 -0.90
N SER A 456 -3.49 -23.15 -0.88
CA SER A 456 -2.85 -22.35 0.14
C SER A 456 -3.84 -22.01 1.26
N LEU A 457 -3.39 -21.29 2.29
CA LEU A 457 -4.30 -20.77 3.32
C LEU A 457 -5.35 -19.83 2.74
N ALA A 458 -5.02 -19.08 1.69
CA ALA A 458 -5.92 -18.16 1.00
C ALA A 458 -7.07 -18.86 0.27
N THR A 459 -6.90 -20.12 -0.15
CA THR A 459 -7.80 -20.81 -1.08
C THR A 459 -8.56 -21.97 -0.47
N LEU A 460 -8.64 -22.02 0.86
CA LEU A 460 -9.35 -23.08 1.60
C LEU A 460 -10.84 -23.14 1.25
N GLY A 461 -11.38 -24.37 1.19
CA GLY A 461 -12.81 -24.61 0.95
C GLY A 461 -13.23 -24.51 -0.51
N ARG A 462 -12.29 -24.42 -1.45
CA ARG A 462 -12.57 -24.35 -2.88
C ARG A 462 -13.34 -25.57 -3.42
N ASP A 463 -13.11 -26.76 -2.89
CA ASP A 463 -13.86 -27.98 -3.21
C ASP A 463 -15.35 -27.85 -2.84
N HIS A 464 -15.63 -27.30 -1.67
CA HIS A 464 -17.01 -26.98 -1.26
C HIS A 464 -17.63 -25.93 -2.18
N TYR A 465 -16.89 -24.85 -2.46
CA TYR A 465 -17.34 -23.78 -3.35
C TYR A 465 -17.72 -24.31 -4.75
N MET A 466 -16.88 -25.15 -5.34
CA MET A 466 -17.16 -25.77 -6.65
C MET A 466 -18.38 -26.68 -6.62
N ARG A 467 -18.58 -27.43 -5.54
CA ARG A 467 -19.64 -28.43 -5.42
C ARG A 467 -20.98 -27.87 -4.96
N LEU A 468 -20.97 -26.97 -3.96
CA LEU A 468 -22.17 -26.42 -3.31
C LEU A 468 -22.55 -25.05 -3.83
N GLY A 469 -21.63 -24.35 -4.49
CA GLY A 469 -21.78 -22.94 -4.85
C GLY A 469 -21.55 -21.99 -3.67
N TYR A 470 -21.08 -22.46 -2.53
CA TYR A 470 -20.67 -21.67 -1.38
C TYR A 470 -19.75 -22.50 -0.46
N ILE A 471 -19.10 -21.83 0.46
CA ILE A 471 -18.24 -22.44 1.48
C ILE A 471 -19.03 -22.58 2.78
N PRO A 472 -19.18 -23.79 3.35
CA PRO A 472 -19.96 -24.00 4.58
C PRO A 472 -19.23 -23.45 5.82
N ALA A 473 -19.95 -22.70 6.64
CA ALA A 473 -19.41 -22.09 7.86
C ALA A 473 -19.01 -23.10 8.94
N ASP A 474 -19.66 -24.27 8.98
CA ASP A 474 -19.32 -25.38 9.88
C ASP A 474 -18.11 -26.21 9.44
N LYS A 475 -17.52 -25.91 8.28
CA LYS A 475 -16.35 -26.62 7.74
C LYS A 475 -15.11 -25.72 7.63
N ILE A 476 -15.29 -24.50 7.17
CA ILE A 476 -14.19 -23.59 6.84
C ILE A 476 -14.47 -22.23 7.49
N LYS A 477 -13.47 -21.67 8.15
CA LYS A 477 -13.53 -20.30 8.66
C LYS A 477 -13.59 -19.29 7.52
N GLU A 478 -14.07 -18.07 7.82
CA GLU A 478 -14.18 -16.97 6.86
C GLU A 478 -15.06 -17.32 5.63
N SER A 479 -15.96 -18.25 5.81
CA SER A 479 -16.75 -18.91 4.76
C SER A 479 -17.55 -17.94 3.90
N VAL A 480 -18.10 -16.88 4.50
CA VAL A 480 -18.89 -15.86 3.80
C VAL A 480 -17.98 -15.03 2.89
N SER A 481 -16.92 -14.43 3.44
CA SER A 481 -15.96 -13.65 2.66
C SER A 481 -15.33 -14.47 1.54
N ARG A 482 -14.84 -15.69 1.85
CA ARG A 482 -14.25 -16.58 0.84
C ARG A 482 -15.23 -16.89 -0.30
N THR A 483 -16.50 -17.12 0.00
CA THR A 483 -17.51 -17.36 -1.06
C THR A 483 -17.65 -16.16 -1.98
N GLN A 484 -17.66 -14.95 -1.43
CA GLN A 484 -17.82 -13.71 -2.19
C GLN A 484 -16.55 -13.37 -2.98
N GLU A 485 -15.38 -13.48 -2.36
CA GLU A 485 -14.09 -13.22 -3.01
C GLU A 485 -13.82 -14.21 -4.16
N TYR A 486 -14.13 -15.49 -3.98
CA TYR A 486 -13.98 -16.47 -5.06
C TYR A 486 -14.96 -16.22 -6.21
N ALA A 487 -16.15 -15.67 -5.91
CA ALA A 487 -17.09 -15.25 -6.95
C ALA A 487 -16.56 -14.04 -7.75
N TYR A 488 -15.87 -13.13 -7.10
CA TYR A 488 -15.19 -12.03 -7.77
C TYR A 488 -14.00 -12.50 -8.62
N ASP A 489 -13.18 -13.41 -8.10
CA ASP A 489 -12.08 -14.01 -8.85
C ASP A 489 -12.59 -14.79 -10.08
N ASP A 490 -13.71 -15.50 -9.94
CA ASP A 490 -14.36 -16.17 -11.08
C ASP A 490 -14.82 -15.17 -12.16
N HIS A 491 -15.32 -14.00 -11.76
CA HIS A 491 -15.63 -12.92 -12.67
C HIS A 491 -14.38 -12.45 -13.44
N ALA A 492 -13.31 -12.14 -12.71
CA ALA A 492 -12.04 -11.71 -13.31
C ALA A 492 -11.45 -12.77 -14.26
N MET A 493 -11.47 -14.03 -13.84
CA MET A 493 -11.04 -15.15 -14.68
C MET A 493 -11.92 -15.33 -15.92
N ALA A 494 -13.24 -15.09 -15.82
CA ALA A 494 -14.12 -15.14 -16.99
C ALA A 494 -13.74 -14.08 -18.03
N LEU A 495 -13.41 -12.86 -17.61
CA LEU A 495 -12.95 -11.80 -18.48
C LEU A 495 -11.62 -12.15 -19.17
N LEU A 496 -10.67 -12.71 -18.42
CA LEU A 496 -9.40 -13.18 -18.99
C LEU A 496 -9.61 -14.33 -19.98
N ALA A 497 -10.49 -15.28 -19.66
CA ALA A 497 -10.80 -16.40 -20.54
C ALA A 497 -11.40 -15.93 -21.86
N ASP A 498 -12.34 -14.98 -21.84
CA ASP A 498 -12.88 -14.35 -23.07
C ASP A 498 -11.76 -13.67 -23.86
N ALA A 499 -10.91 -12.90 -23.19
CA ALA A 499 -9.82 -12.16 -23.81
C ALA A 499 -8.84 -13.04 -24.59
N ILE A 500 -8.63 -14.28 -24.14
CA ILE A 500 -7.74 -15.26 -24.77
C ILE A 500 -8.48 -16.35 -25.56
N GLY A 501 -9.78 -16.18 -25.81
CA GLY A 501 -10.61 -17.07 -26.63
C GLY A 501 -10.99 -18.39 -25.96
N LYS A 502 -11.01 -18.48 -24.63
CA LYS A 502 -11.45 -19.65 -23.85
C LYS A 502 -12.93 -19.54 -23.46
N THR A 503 -13.80 -19.44 -24.45
CA THR A 503 -15.23 -19.07 -24.30
C THR A 503 -16.01 -20.05 -23.43
N ASP A 504 -15.73 -21.37 -23.49
CA ASP A 504 -16.42 -22.36 -22.66
C ASP A 504 -16.06 -22.22 -21.19
N ASP A 505 -14.77 -22.04 -20.87
CA ASP A 505 -14.29 -21.76 -19.52
C ASP A 505 -14.89 -20.42 -19.02
N ALA A 506 -14.94 -19.38 -19.88
CA ALA A 506 -15.55 -18.10 -19.54
C ALA A 506 -17.03 -18.21 -19.17
N ALA A 507 -17.79 -18.99 -19.92
CA ALA A 507 -19.23 -19.22 -19.63
C ALA A 507 -19.45 -19.89 -18.27
N LEU A 508 -18.64 -20.91 -17.93
CA LEU A 508 -18.69 -21.60 -16.65
C LEU A 508 -18.32 -20.68 -15.48
N LEU A 509 -17.24 -19.90 -15.63
CA LEU A 509 -16.77 -18.96 -14.63
C LEU A 509 -17.78 -17.83 -14.42
N ARG A 510 -18.36 -17.29 -15.48
CA ARG A 510 -19.40 -16.25 -15.40
C ARG A 510 -20.64 -16.75 -14.65
N LYS A 511 -21.07 -18.01 -14.89
CA LYS A 511 -22.15 -18.62 -14.10
C LYS A 511 -21.78 -18.69 -12.62
N ARG A 512 -20.55 -19.13 -12.31
CA ARG A 512 -20.07 -19.36 -10.95
C ARG A 512 -19.79 -18.04 -10.20
N SER A 513 -19.48 -16.96 -10.91
CA SER A 513 -19.35 -15.62 -10.32
C SER A 513 -20.65 -15.11 -9.66
N GLY A 514 -21.79 -15.72 -9.97
CA GLY A 514 -23.07 -15.47 -9.30
C GLY A 514 -23.24 -16.15 -7.94
N ASN A 515 -22.28 -16.96 -7.49
CA ASN A 515 -22.36 -17.74 -6.25
C ASN A 515 -22.43 -16.91 -4.97
N TRP A 516 -22.03 -15.63 -5.00
CA TRP A 516 -22.20 -14.70 -3.89
C TRP A 516 -23.66 -14.68 -3.36
N ARG A 517 -24.66 -14.95 -4.20
CA ARG A 517 -26.07 -15.03 -3.83
C ARG A 517 -26.37 -16.11 -2.79
N ASN A 518 -25.56 -17.17 -2.75
CA ASN A 518 -25.76 -18.31 -1.85
C ASN A 518 -25.45 -18.00 -0.39
N VAL A 519 -24.76 -16.89 -0.10
CA VAL A 519 -24.42 -16.44 1.25
C VAL A 519 -25.09 -15.13 1.66
N ILE A 520 -25.94 -14.54 0.78
CA ILE A 520 -26.81 -13.43 1.17
C ILE A 520 -28.22 -13.97 1.43
N ASP A 521 -28.68 -13.90 2.69
CA ASP A 521 -30.00 -14.37 3.07
C ASP A 521 -31.08 -13.35 2.62
N PRO A 522 -31.95 -13.73 1.66
CA PRO A 522 -32.96 -12.81 1.11
C PRO A 522 -34.05 -12.41 2.12
N LYS A 523 -34.21 -13.16 3.23
CA LYS A 523 -35.22 -12.87 4.24
C LYS A 523 -34.81 -11.71 5.16
N ILE A 524 -33.52 -11.62 5.46
CA ILE A 524 -33.01 -10.63 6.39
C ILE A 524 -32.14 -9.56 5.71
N GLY A 525 -31.76 -9.77 4.44
CA GLY A 525 -30.98 -8.83 3.65
C GLY A 525 -29.55 -8.62 4.15
N PHE A 526 -28.88 -9.70 4.57
CA PHE A 526 -27.50 -9.67 5.01
C PHE A 526 -26.69 -10.86 4.48
N ALA A 527 -25.40 -10.65 4.27
CA ALA A 527 -24.43 -11.73 4.14
C ALA A 527 -24.38 -12.52 5.47
N ARG A 528 -24.69 -13.83 5.41
CA ARG A 528 -24.95 -14.68 6.58
C ARG A 528 -24.26 -16.01 6.45
N PRO A 529 -23.65 -16.54 7.53
CA PRO A 529 -23.07 -17.87 7.54
C PRO A 529 -24.09 -18.95 7.20
N ARG A 530 -23.72 -19.84 6.26
CA ARG A 530 -24.54 -20.96 5.81
C ARG A 530 -23.80 -22.27 6.04
N PHE A 531 -24.48 -23.27 6.59
CA PHE A 531 -23.92 -24.56 6.95
C PHE A 531 -23.99 -25.57 5.80
N ALA A 532 -23.27 -26.70 5.90
CA ALA A 532 -23.17 -27.69 4.84
C ALA A 532 -24.51 -28.39 4.51
N ASP A 533 -25.45 -28.41 5.45
CA ASP A 533 -26.82 -28.90 5.25
C ASP A 533 -27.75 -27.89 4.57
N GLY A 534 -27.23 -26.70 4.26
CA GLY A 534 -28.00 -25.63 3.63
C GLY A 534 -28.71 -24.70 4.61
N SER A 535 -28.68 -24.97 5.91
CA SER A 535 -29.29 -24.11 6.92
C SER A 535 -28.44 -22.86 7.18
N TRP A 536 -29.12 -21.80 7.65
CA TRP A 536 -28.46 -20.54 8.04
C TRP A 536 -28.18 -20.53 9.55
N TRP A 537 -27.10 -19.85 9.95
CA TRP A 537 -26.85 -19.60 11.38
C TRP A 537 -28.05 -18.89 12.03
N ALA A 538 -28.77 -19.61 12.91
CA ALA A 538 -30.06 -19.14 13.43
C ALA A 538 -29.96 -17.93 14.36
N ALA A 539 -28.96 -17.90 15.25
CA ALA A 539 -28.73 -16.81 16.23
C ALA A 539 -27.95 -15.63 15.61
N TYR A 540 -28.19 -15.33 14.34
CA TYR A 540 -27.44 -14.36 13.59
C TYR A 540 -27.61 -12.92 14.10
N ASP A 541 -26.48 -12.25 14.30
CA ASP A 541 -26.36 -10.82 14.58
C ASP A 541 -25.33 -10.22 13.61
N PRO A 542 -25.68 -9.24 12.78
CA PRO A 542 -24.81 -8.71 11.73
C PRO A 542 -23.53 -8.00 12.24
N ILE A 543 -23.42 -7.67 13.51
CA ILE A 543 -22.18 -7.11 14.08
C ILE A 543 -21.21 -8.20 14.57
N GLN A 544 -21.68 -9.44 14.75
CA GLN A 544 -20.82 -10.54 15.18
C GLN A 544 -19.87 -10.98 14.05
N LEU A 545 -18.66 -11.38 14.45
CA LEU A 545 -17.60 -11.78 13.52
C LEU A 545 -17.71 -13.25 13.06
N GLY A 546 -18.53 -14.06 13.74
CA GLY A 546 -18.76 -15.46 13.41
C GLY A 546 -19.72 -16.16 14.36
N HIS A 547 -20.17 -17.34 13.95
CA HIS A 547 -21.15 -18.17 14.67
C HIS A 547 -20.57 -18.93 15.86
N MET A 548 -19.25 -19.01 15.97
CA MET A 548 -18.53 -19.69 17.06
C MET A 548 -18.01 -18.67 18.08
N PRO A 549 -18.10 -18.96 19.37
CA PRO A 549 -17.61 -18.03 20.42
C PRO A 549 -16.08 -17.95 20.51
N GLN A 550 -15.35 -18.74 19.73
CA GLN A 550 -13.89 -18.78 19.78
C GLN A 550 -13.26 -17.57 19.04
N PRO A 551 -12.25 -16.92 19.63
CA PRO A 551 -11.64 -15.71 19.02
C PRO A 551 -11.03 -15.91 17.63
N ARG A 552 -10.63 -17.15 17.31
CA ARG A 552 -9.97 -17.51 16.03
C ARG A 552 -10.92 -18.05 14.97
N TRP A 553 -12.20 -18.28 15.28
CA TRP A 553 -13.18 -18.71 14.29
C TRP A 553 -14.05 -17.53 13.89
N ARG A 554 -13.82 -17.02 12.70
CA ARG A 554 -14.62 -15.96 12.10
C ARG A 554 -15.26 -16.48 10.84
N ASP A 555 -16.45 -15.96 10.51
CA ASP A 555 -17.13 -16.28 9.25
C ASP A 555 -16.85 -15.22 8.18
N TYR A 556 -16.24 -14.11 8.56
CA TYR A 556 -15.86 -13.00 7.72
C TYR A 556 -14.36 -12.71 7.89
N THR A 557 -13.71 -12.28 6.82
CA THR A 557 -12.33 -11.82 6.84
C THR A 557 -12.33 -10.34 7.19
N GLU A 558 -11.79 -10.00 8.36
CA GLU A 558 -11.68 -8.62 8.86
C GLU A 558 -12.96 -7.80 8.68
N ALA A 559 -14.11 -8.44 8.86
CA ALA A 559 -15.41 -7.87 8.56
C ALA A 559 -16.49 -8.47 9.45
N ASN A 560 -17.71 -7.98 9.30
CA ASN A 560 -18.93 -8.54 9.85
C ASN A 560 -20.03 -8.63 8.77
N GLY A 561 -21.20 -9.04 9.15
CA GLY A 561 -22.32 -9.21 8.23
C GLY A 561 -22.76 -7.92 7.54
N TRP A 562 -22.56 -6.75 8.18
CA TRP A 562 -22.85 -5.45 7.56
C TRP A 562 -21.93 -5.18 6.37
N GLN A 563 -20.61 -5.26 6.61
CA GLN A 563 -19.59 -4.97 5.60
C GLN A 563 -19.63 -5.98 4.47
N ALA A 564 -19.71 -7.28 4.81
CA ALA A 564 -19.77 -8.36 3.84
C ALA A 564 -21.00 -8.31 2.90
N THR A 565 -22.09 -7.66 3.32
CA THR A 565 -23.30 -7.52 2.49
C THR A 565 -23.05 -6.79 1.17
N PHE A 566 -22.01 -5.97 1.08
CA PHE A 566 -21.72 -5.13 -0.08
C PHE A 566 -20.49 -5.58 -0.90
N LEU A 567 -19.89 -6.74 -0.62
CA LEU A 567 -18.64 -7.21 -1.25
C LEU A 567 -18.77 -7.72 -2.69
N ASN A 568 -19.81 -7.34 -3.42
CA ASN A 568 -20.11 -7.89 -4.77
C ASN A 568 -19.99 -6.80 -5.84
N GLN A 569 -18.85 -6.09 -5.87
CA GLN A 569 -18.61 -4.96 -6.77
C GLN A 569 -18.70 -5.30 -8.26
N HIS A 570 -18.58 -6.55 -8.65
CA HIS A 570 -18.68 -7.00 -10.04
C HIS A 570 -20.13 -7.15 -10.54
N ASP A 571 -21.12 -7.32 -9.62
CA ASP A 571 -22.52 -7.54 -9.99
C ASP A 571 -23.46 -6.64 -9.16
N ILE A 572 -23.25 -5.33 -9.23
CA ILE A 572 -23.98 -4.35 -8.43
C ILE A 572 -25.47 -4.35 -8.81
N TYR A 573 -25.83 -4.44 -10.11
CA TYR A 573 -27.22 -4.51 -10.50
C TYR A 573 -27.89 -5.83 -10.09
N GLY A 574 -27.14 -6.93 -10.03
CA GLY A 574 -27.63 -8.18 -9.44
C GLY A 574 -27.91 -8.02 -7.95
N LEU A 575 -27.06 -7.30 -7.23
CA LEU A 575 -27.25 -6.99 -5.81
C LEU A 575 -28.47 -6.05 -5.60
N ILE A 576 -28.60 -5.00 -6.40
CA ILE A 576 -29.77 -4.10 -6.39
C ILE A 576 -31.06 -4.89 -6.61
N ALA A 577 -31.08 -5.79 -7.60
CA ALA A 577 -32.22 -6.66 -7.86
C ALA A 577 -32.53 -7.62 -6.70
N HIS A 578 -31.48 -8.17 -6.05
CA HIS A 578 -31.62 -9.04 -4.87
C HIS A 578 -32.30 -8.34 -3.70
N PHE A 579 -32.04 -7.04 -3.51
CA PHE A 579 -32.68 -6.21 -2.47
C PHE A 579 -34.06 -5.67 -2.87
N GLY A 580 -34.54 -5.91 -4.09
CA GLY A 580 -35.85 -5.47 -4.53
C GLY A 580 -35.88 -4.13 -5.28
N GLY A 581 -34.73 -3.69 -5.79
CA GLY A 581 -34.58 -2.51 -6.64
C GLY A 581 -33.95 -1.28 -5.98
N ASP A 582 -33.86 -0.21 -6.75
CA ASP A 582 -33.10 1.01 -6.42
C ASP A 582 -33.44 1.57 -5.04
N ALA A 583 -34.72 1.78 -4.73
CA ALA A 583 -35.15 2.40 -3.47
C ALA A 583 -34.81 1.54 -2.24
N ALA A 584 -34.99 0.22 -2.34
CA ALA A 584 -34.69 -0.69 -1.24
C ALA A 584 -33.17 -0.80 -1.00
N TYR A 585 -32.38 -0.80 -2.07
CA TYR A 585 -30.94 -0.84 -1.97
C TYR A 585 -30.35 0.48 -1.47
N ASP A 586 -30.86 1.63 -1.91
CA ASP A 586 -30.53 2.96 -1.40
C ASP A 586 -30.77 3.04 0.12
N ALA A 587 -31.94 2.59 0.58
CA ALA A 587 -32.26 2.53 2.01
C ALA A 587 -31.34 1.57 2.78
N LYS A 588 -30.92 0.46 2.16
CA LYS A 588 -29.96 -0.49 2.78
C LYS A 588 -28.58 0.13 2.96
N ILE A 589 -28.09 0.88 1.97
CA ILE A 589 -26.83 1.63 2.09
C ILE A 589 -26.96 2.74 3.17
N ASP A 590 -28.07 3.47 3.20
CA ASP A 590 -28.33 4.45 4.26
C ASP A 590 -28.30 3.80 5.64
N SER A 591 -28.92 2.62 5.80
CA SER A 591 -28.92 1.90 7.09
C SER A 591 -27.51 1.48 7.52
N PHE A 592 -26.63 1.15 6.58
CA PHE A 592 -25.23 0.80 6.84
C PHE A 592 -24.41 1.98 7.39
N PHE A 593 -24.50 3.14 6.72
CA PHE A 593 -23.78 4.35 7.16
C PHE A 593 -24.39 5.03 8.40
N ASN A 594 -25.63 4.71 8.77
CA ASN A 594 -26.31 5.26 9.95
C ASN A 594 -26.45 4.24 11.11
N ALA A 595 -25.98 3.00 10.94
CA ALA A 595 -25.94 2.01 12.02
C ALA A 595 -25.05 2.49 13.18
N PRO A 596 -25.24 2.00 14.41
CA PRO A 596 -24.31 2.29 15.50
C PRO A 596 -22.88 1.84 15.13
N SER A 597 -21.89 2.70 15.40
CA SER A 597 -20.46 2.40 15.19
C SER A 597 -19.88 1.56 16.34
N THR A 598 -20.54 0.47 16.67
CA THR A 598 -20.13 -0.44 17.77
C THR A 598 -19.60 -1.74 17.18
N LEU A 599 -18.52 -2.24 17.75
CA LEU A 599 -17.90 -3.51 17.38
C LEU A 599 -17.83 -4.43 18.61
N PRO A 600 -17.82 -5.76 18.42
CA PRO A 600 -17.49 -6.70 19.48
C PRO A 600 -16.09 -6.45 20.04
N ALA A 601 -15.87 -6.75 21.34
CA ALA A 601 -14.58 -6.54 22.00
C ALA A 601 -13.41 -7.33 21.36
N ASN A 602 -13.72 -8.38 20.61
CA ASN A 602 -12.75 -9.21 19.87
C ASN A 602 -12.63 -8.83 18.40
N ALA A 603 -13.14 -7.65 17.99
CA ALA A 603 -12.96 -7.17 16.63
C ALA A 603 -11.47 -6.98 16.33
N PRO A 604 -11.02 -7.32 15.12
CA PRO A 604 -9.65 -7.05 14.70
C PRO A 604 -9.42 -5.54 14.61
N PRO A 605 -8.20 -5.07 14.91
CA PRO A 605 -7.87 -3.65 14.86
C PRO A 605 -8.00 -3.06 13.44
N ASP A 606 -7.96 -3.91 12.41
CA ASP A 606 -8.14 -3.53 11.00
C ASP A 606 -9.53 -2.89 10.74
N ILE A 607 -10.56 -3.26 11.51
CA ILE A 607 -11.90 -2.64 11.40
C ILE A 607 -11.87 -1.26 12.09
N ALA A 608 -11.26 -0.29 11.45
CA ALA A 608 -11.04 1.06 11.94
C ALA A 608 -11.77 2.13 11.09
N GLY A 609 -11.82 3.37 11.56
CA GLY A 609 -12.40 4.50 10.81
C GLY A 609 -13.89 4.35 10.52
N LEU A 610 -14.67 4.03 11.54
CA LEU A 610 -16.09 3.72 11.40
C LEU A 610 -16.96 4.94 11.08
N VAL A 611 -17.82 4.79 10.06
CA VAL A 611 -19.00 5.64 9.80
C VAL A 611 -20.21 4.71 9.73
N GLY A 612 -21.00 4.66 10.77
CA GLY A 612 -21.94 3.58 10.96
C GLY A 612 -21.20 2.25 11.09
N GLN A 613 -21.51 1.28 10.25
CA GLN A 613 -20.77 0.02 10.15
C GLN A 613 -19.78 -0.01 8.95
N TYR A 614 -19.67 1.09 8.20
CA TYR A 614 -18.60 1.26 7.21
C TYR A 614 -17.26 1.44 7.93
N ALA A 615 -16.29 0.60 7.64
CA ALA A 615 -14.92 0.70 8.13
C ALA A 615 -14.01 1.20 7.01
N HIS A 616 -13.54 2.45 7.11
CA HIS A 616 -12.66 3.01 6.08
C HIS A 616 -11.26 2.42 6.12
N GLY A 617 -10.80 2.08 7.32
CA GLY A 617 -9.48 1.49 7.55
C GLY A 617 -9.34 0.05 7.07
N ASN A 618 -10.35 -0.52 6.39
CA ASN A 618 -10.26 -1.86 5.80
C ASN A 618 -10.82 -1.87 4.37
N GLU A 619 -10.06 -2.40 3.44
CA GLU A 619 -10.17 -2.26 2.00
C GLU A 619 -11.46 -2.83 1.38
N PRO A 620 -12.05 -3.92 1.85
CA PRO A 620 -13.30 -4.43 1.29
C PRO A 620 -14.44 -3.41 1.24
N GLY A 621 -14.42 -2.40 2.13
CA GLY A 621 -15.39 -1.34 2.19
C GLY A 621 -15.21 -0.22 1.16
N HIS A 622 -14.05 -0.07 0.55
CA HIS A 622 -13.60 1.13 -0.18
C HIS A 622 -14.51 1.57 -1.33
N HIS A 623 -15.22 0.66 -1.98
CA HIS A 623 -16.16 0.96 -3.07
C HIS A 623 -17.57 1.34 -2.58
N VAL A 624 -17.92 1.04 -1.31
CA VAL A 624 -19.31 1.11 -0.84
C VAL A 624 -19.87 2.55 -0.88
N ALA A 625 -19.05 3.56 -0.58
CA ALA A 625 -19.45 4.96 -0.65
C ALA A 625 -19.88 5.40 -2.08
N TYR A 626 -19.48 4.66 -3.10
CA TYR A 626 -19.80 4.92 -4.50
C TYR A 626 -21.07 4.21 -4.99
N LEU A 627 -21.66 3.29 -4.22
CA LEU A 627 -22.80 2.48 -4.64
C LEU A 627 -24.09 3.27 -4.85
N TYR A 628 -24.25 4.41 -4.19
CA TYR A 628 -25.36 5.33 -4.42
C TYR A 628 -25.45 5.84 -5.88
N ALA A 629 -24.30 5.88 -6.57
CA ALA A 629 -24.25 6.27 -7.98
C ALA A 629 -25.03 5.30 -8.90
N TYR A 630 -25.14 4.03 -8.51
CA TYR A 630 -25.82 2.98 -9.29
C TYR A 630 -27.34 2.97 -9.11
N VAL A 631 -27.85 3.58 -8.04
CA VAL A 631 -29.29 3.68 -7.74
C VAL A 631 -29.88 5.06 -8.04
N GLY A 632 -29.10 5.95 -8.65
CA GLY A 632 -29.59 7.27 -9.09
C GLY A 632 -29.61 8.33 -7.99
N THR A 633 -28.86 8.13 -6.90
CA THR A 633 -28.67 9.10 -5.80
C THR A 633 -27.20 9.54 -5.65
N PRO A 634 -26.49 9.94 -6.75
CA PRO A 634 -25.06 10.21 -6.74
C PRO A 634 -24.63 11.31 -5.76
N TRP A 635 -25.55 12.21 -5.37
CA TRP A 635 -25.23 13.24 -4.36
C TRP A 635 -24.89 12.65 -2.99
N LYS A 636 -25.43 11.46 -2.64
CA LYS A 636 -25.06 10.76 -1.39
C LYS A 636 -23.60 10.24 -1.49
N THR A 637 -23.20 9.67 -2.62
CA THR A 637 -21.79 9.36 -2.92
C THR A 637 -20.91 10.59 -2.72
N GLN A 638 -21.28 11.73 -3.33
CA GLN A 638 -20.48 12.96 -3.30
C GLN A 638 -20.27 13.48 -1.86
N ALA A 639 -21.34 13.49 -1.07
CA ALA A 639 -21.29 13.90 0.34
C ALA A 639 -20.41 12.93 1.17
N MET A 640 -20.59 11.62 1.01
CA MET A 640 -19.87 10.62 1.77
C MET A 640 -18.39 10.60 1.40
N VAL A 641 -18.03 10.60 0.13
CA VAL A 641 -16.63 10.63 -0.32
C VAL A 641 -15.91 11.88 0.17
N ARG A 642 -16.57 13.06 0.09
CA ARG A 642 -16.01 14.31 0.63
C ARG A 642 -15.75 14.19 2.13
N ARG A 643 -16.68 13.62 2.87
CA ARG A 643 -16.56 13.36 4.31
C ARG A 643 -15.35 12.45 4.59
N LEU A 644 -15.25 11.30 3.93
CA LEU A 644 -14.16 10.34 4.12
C LEU A 644 -12.79 10.98 3.81
N CYS A 645 -12.65 11.70 2.69
CA CYS A 645 -11.40 12.40 2.35
C CYS A 645 -11.00 13.47 3.40
N THR A 646 -11.98 14.00 4.15
CA THR A 646 -11.72 15.08 5.11
C THR A 646 -11.49 14.56 6.54
N GLU A 647 -12.18 13.49 6.94
CA GLU A 647 -12.19 12.99 8.32
C GLU A 647 -11.17 11.86 8.54
N MET A 648 -10.88 11.03 7.50
CA MET A 648 -10.10 9.80 7.64
C MET A 648 -8.60 9.97 7.33
N TYR A 649 -8.19 11.15 6.85
CA TYR A 649 -6.80 11.46 6.53
C TYR A 649 -6.39 12.75 7.20
N LYS A 650 -5.24 12.75 7.89
CA LYS A 650 -4.73 13.89 8.66
C LYS A 650 -3.26 14.16 8.36
N ASP A 651 -2.82 15.41 8.61
CA ASP A 651 -1.43 15.85 8.51
C ASP A 651 -0.73 15.67 9.87
N ASP A 652 -0.66 14.42 10.32
CA ASP A 652 0.03 13.99 11.54
C ASP A 652 0.45 12.51 11.44
N PRO A 653 1.29 12.01 12.34
CA PRO A 653 1.74 10.61 12.28
C PRO A 653 0.62 9.57 12.32
N ASP A 654 -0.51 9.85 12.99
CA ASP A 654 -1.72 9.01 13.03
C ASP A 654 -2.69 9.39 11.88
N GLY A 655 -2.14 9.85 10.76
CA GLY A 655 -2.89 10.46 9.66
C GLY A 655 -3.46 9.49 8.65
N VAL A 656 -3.27 8.18 8.81
CA VAL A 656 -3.86 7.13 7.98
C VAL A 656 -4.70 6.23 8.88
N ILE A 657 -5.98 6.12 8.60
CA ILE A 657 -6.90 5.26 9.35
C ILE A 657 -6.73 3.81 8.93
N GLY A 658 -6.25 2.95 9.82
CA GLY A 658 -5.91 1.56 9.52
C GLY A 658 -4.57 1.44 8.80
N ASN A 659 -4.27 0.25 8.29
CA ASN A 659 -3.03 -0.02 7.56
C ASN A 659 -3.03 0.72 6.22
N ASP A 660 -1.88 1.22 5.76
CA ASP A 660 -1.79 1.81 4.41
C ASP A 660 -1.85 0.73 3.29
N ASP A 661 -1.63 -0.52 3.66
CA ASP A 661 -1.64 -1.72 2.83
C ASP A 661 -0.92 -1.55 1.49
N CYS A 662 0.39 -1.35 1.62
CA CYS A 662 1.30 -1.18 0.48
C CYS A 662 0.88 -0.05 -0.47
N GLY A 663 0.24 1.01 0.06
CA GLY A 663 -0.21 2.16 -0.71
C GLY A 663 -1.68 2.12 -1.17
N GLN A 664 -2.47 1.13 -0.75
CA GLN A 664 -3.88 1.04 -1.15
C GLN A 664 -4.73 2.16 -0.56
N MET A 665 -4.62 2.44 0.75
CA MET A 665 -5.32 3.55 1.40
C MET A 665 -4.95 4.88 0.77
N SER A 666 -3.66 5.07 0.52
CA SER A 666 -3.10 6.25 -0.15
C SER A 666 -3.63 6.40 -1.59
N ALA A 667 -3.72 5.32 -2.36
CA ALA A 667 -4.27 5.34 -3.71
C ALA A 667 -5.78 5.66 -3.73
N TRP A 668 -6.54 5.14 -2.75
CA TRP A 668 -7.95 5.51 -2.58
C TRP A 668 -8.11 7.02 -2.39
N PHE A 669 -7.29 7.60 -1.48
CA PHE A 669 -7.33 9.05 -1.23
C PHE A 669 -6.98 9.85 -2.49
N ILE A 670 -5.93 9.48 -3.23
CA ILE A 670 -5.53 10.19 -4.46
C ILE A 670 -6.66 10.20 -5.48
N LEU A 671 -7.21 9.05 -5.81
CA LEU A 671 -8.28 8.93 -6.81
C LEU A 671 -9.55 9.65 -6.35
N SER A 672 -10.00 9.40 -5.12
CA SER A 672 -11.22 9.97 -4.58
C SER A 672 -11.15 11.49 -4.42
N SER A 673 -10.00 12.02 -3.98
CA SER A 673 -9.78 13.47 -3.84
C SER A 673 -9.68 14.21 -5.19
N LEU A 674 -9.37 13.49 -6.27
CA LEU A 674 -9.47 14.00 -7.65
C LEU A 674 -10.87 13.83 -8.25
N GLY A 675 -11.78 13.17 -7.52
CA GLY A 675 -13.19 13.10 -7.84
C GLY A 675 -13.66 11.89 -8.63
N PHE A 676 -12.88 10.78 -8.67
CA PHE A 676 -13.28 9.54 -9.32
C PHE A 676 -12.65 8.30 -8.66
N TYR A 677 -13.28 7.13 -8.79
CA TYR A 677 -12.82 5.88 -8.19
C TYR A 677 -13.27 4.66 -9.00
N PRO A 678 -12.43 3.61 -9.17
CA PRO A 678 -12.80 2.38 -9.87
C PRO A 678 -13.53 1.42 -8.92
N VAL A 679 -14.86 1.37 -8.98
CA VAL A 679 -15.68 0.48 -8.13
C VAL A 679 -15.41 -0.99 -8.43
N ASP A 680 -15.39 -1.35 -9.71
CA ASP A 680 -14.87 -2.62 -10.21
C ASP A 680 -13.75 -2.32 -11.22
N PRO A 681 -12.49 -2.47 -10.82
CA PRO A 681 -11.35 -2.14 -11.68
C PRO A 681 -11.32 -2.88 -13.01
N THR A 682 -11.84 -4.12 -13.04
CA THR A 682 -11.84 -4.98 -14.23
C THR A 682 -12.67 -4.42 -15.38
N THR A 683 -13.57 -3.47 -15.10
CA THR A 683 -14.40 -2.80 -16.11
C THR A 683 -13.70 -1.66 -16.83
N GLY A 684 -12.58 -1.16 -16.29
CA GLY A 684 -11.93 0.05 -16.77
C GLY A 684 -12.76 1.33 -16.60
N ILE A 685 -13.71 1.35 -15.67
CA ILE A 685 -14.64 2.46 -15.42
C ILE A 685 -14.30 3.13 -14.10
N TYR A 686 -14.36 4.47 -14.07
CA TYR A 686 -14.22 5.29 -12.87
C TYR A 686 -15.53 6.05 -12.60
N VAL A 687 -16.08 5.87 -11.40
CA VAL A 687 -17.31 6.50 -10.93
C VAL A 687 -16.98 7.83 -10.28
N PHE A 688 -17.77 8.87 -10.57
CA PHE A 688 -17.53 10.19 -10.00
C PHE A 688 -17.94 10.29 -8.53
N GLY A 689 -17.04 10.88 -7.74
CA GLY A 689 -17.27 11.31 -6.36
C GLY A 689 -17.37 12.82 -6.25
N SER A 690 -16.62 13.40 -5.30
CA SER A 690 -16.55 14.84 -5.05
C SER A 690 -15.09 15.31 -4.97
N PRO A 691 -14.59 16.06 -5.95
CA PRO A 691 -13.21 16.57 -5.92
C PRO A 691 -12.94 17.39 -4.65
N LEU A 692 -11.83 17.10 -3.95
CA LEU A 692 -11.41 17.80 -2.75
C LEU A 692 -10.68 19.11 -3.06
N PHE A 693 -9.91 19.13 -4.16
CA PHE A 693 -9.08 20.25 -4.60
C PHE A 693 -9.77 21.10 -5.67
N ASP A 694 -9.39 22.38 -5.79
CA ASP A 694 -9.90 23.27 -6.84
C ASP A 694 -9.41 22.83 -8.23
N SER A 695 -8.21 22.27 -8.29
CA SER A 695 -7.68 21.65 -9.49
C SER A 695 -6.62 20.60 -9.19
N GLY A 696 -6.49 19.65 -10.10
CA GLY A 696 -5.42 18.63 -10.11
C GLY A 696 -4.90 18.42 -11.53
N GLU A 697 -3.63 18.09 -11.64
CA GLU A 697 -2.99 17.60 -12.85
C GLU A 697 -2.39 16.23 -12.57
N MET A 698 -2.65 15.27 -13.45
CA MET A 698 -2.12 13.92 -13.39
C MET A 698 -1.44 13.62 -14.73
N ARG A 699 -0.18 13.15 -14.68
CA ARG A 699 0.46 12.58 -15.87
C ARG A 699 -0.16 11.22 -16.15
N VAL A 700 -0.69 11.02 -17.35
CA VAL A 700 -1.37 9.79 -17.73
C VAL A 700 -0.86 9.25 -19.06
N GLY A 701 -1.01 7.94 -19.26
CA GLY A 701 -0.64 7.29 -20.51
C GLY A 701 0.80 7.59 -20.93
N ALA A 702 1.04 7.83 -22.22
CA ALA A 702 2.35 8.10 -22.79
C ALA A 702 2.78 9.58 -22.61
N GLY A 703 2.75 10.09 -21.37
CA GLY A 703 3.22 11.46 -21.04
C GLY A 703 2.18 12.55 -21.32
N LYS A 704 0.92 12.19 -21.46
CA LYS A 704 -0.20 13.13 -21.55
C LYS A 704 -0.57 13.66 -20.17
N THR A 705 -1.37 14.73 -20.11
CA THR A 705 -1.84 15.33 -18.87
C THR A 705 -3.36 15.28 -18.82
N LEU A 706 -3.88 14.67 -17.75
CA LEU A 706 -5.27 14.82 -17.35
C LEU A 706 -5.35 16.01 -16.38
N ARG A 707 -6.22 16.96 -16.67
CA ARG A 707 -6.56 18.08 -15.77
C ARG A 707 -7.92 17.84 -15.16
N VAL A 708 -8.02 17.96 -13.86
CA VAL A 708 -9.29 17.99 -13.14
C VAL A 708 -9.50 19.41 -12.63
N ARG A 709 -10.68 19.99 -12.82
CA ARG A 709 -11.04 21.29 -12.29
C ARG A 709 -12.37 21.21 -11.55
N ALA A 710 -12.46 21.82 -10.38
CA ALA A 710 -13.67 21.87 -9.58
C ALA A 710 -14.09 23.35 -9.39
N ILE A 711 -14.91 23.84 -10.31
CA ILE A 711 -15.35 25.22 -10.33
C ILE A 711 -16.35 25.48 -9.21
N GLY A 712 -16.05 26.46 -8.37
CA GLY A 712 -16.88 26.80 -7.21
C GLY A 712 -16.71 25.83 -6.04
N ASN A 713 -15.62 25.05 -6.03
CA ASN A 713 -15.31 24.15 -4.92
C ASN A 713 -15.14 24.91 -3.61
N ALA A 714 -15.73 24.37 -2.53
CA ALA A 714 -15.61 24.86 -1.17
C ALA A 714 -15.97 23.72 -0.19
N PRO A 715 -15.59 23.83 1.10
CA PRO A 715 -15.93 22.79 2.09
C PRO A 715 -17.44 22.51 2.19
N ASP A 716 -18.28 23.51 2.04
CA ASP A 716 -19.75 23.43 2.07
C ASP A 716 -20.40 23.13 0.70
N ARG A 717 -19.59 22.83 -0.32
CA ARG A 717 -20.05 22.59 -1.70
C ARG A 717 -19.60 21.23 -2.23
N PRO A 718 -20.01 20.12 -1.62
CA PRO A 718 -19.59 18.80 -2.03
C PRO A 718 -20.31 18.26 -3.27
N TYR A 719 -21.41 18.90 -3.71
CA TYR A 719 -22.32 18.36 -4.71
C TYR A 719 -21.97 18.81 -6.13
N VAL A 720 -21.78 17.83 -7.02
CA VAL A 720 -21.58 18.07 -8.45
C VAL A 720 -22.87 18.55 -9.08
N GLN A 721 -22.86 19.72 -9.71
CA GLN A 721 -23.98 20.31 -10.43
C GLN A 721 -23.98 19.93 -11.91
N SER A 722 -22.81 19.90 -12.52
CA SER A 722 -22.58 19.47 -13.91
C SER A 722 -21.14 19.05 -14.12
N VAL A 723 -20.90 18.27 -15.17
CA VAL A 723 -19.57 17.85 -15.61
C VAL A 723 -19.37 18.22 -17.06
N ARG A 724 -18.13 18.58 -17.43
CA ARG A 724 -17.67 18.73 -18.80
C ARG A 724 -16.43 17.86 -19.03
N TRP A 725 -16.35 17.24 -20.18
CA TRP A 725 -15.16 16.55 -20.68
C TRP A 725 -14.66 17.26 -21.94
N ASN A 726 -13.46 17.81 -21.87
CA ASN A 726 -12.86 18.61 -22.96
C ASN A 726 -13.81 19.73 -23.45
N GLY A 727 -14.43 20.45 -22.50
CA GLY A 727 -15.34 21.56 -22.76
C GLY A 727 -16.75 21.14 -23.19
N LYS A 728 -17.02 19.86 -23.48
CA LYS A 728 -18.34 19.35 -23.86
C LYS A 728 -19.13 18.88 -22.65
N PRO A 729 -20.45 19.13 -22.59
CA PRO A 729 -21.30 18.61 -21.51
C PRO A 729 -21.18 17.07 -21.41
N TRP A 730 -21.07 16.58 -20.17
CA TRP A 730 -20.97 15.17 -19.83
C TRP A 730 -22.06 14.81 -18.83
N THR A 731 -22.98 13.94 -19.18
CA THR A 731 -24.15 13.63 -18.35
C THR A 731 -23.94 12.40 -17.46
N ARG A 732 -23.10 11.48 -17.90
CA ARG A 732 -22.80 10.25 -17.15
C ARG A 732 -22.08 10.59 -15.84
N ASN A 733 -22.38 9.86 -14.77
CA ASN A 733 -21.66 9.99 -13.49
C ASN A 733 -20.43 9.08 -13.41
N TRP A 734 -19.84 8.74 -14.56
CA TRP A 734 -18.64 7.91 -14.72
C TRP A 734 -17.88 8.27 -16.00
N ILE A 735 -16.61 7.83 -16.06
CA ILE A 735 -15.74 7.99 -17.24
C ILE A 735 -14.90 6.73 -17.42
N ALA A 736 -14.57 6.41 -18.68
CA ALA A 736 -13.74 5.24 -18.98
C ALA A 736 -12.24 5.55 -18.85
N HIS A 737 -11.45 4.54 -18.50
CA HIS A 737 -9.99 4.60 -18.51
C HIS A 737 -9.46 5.05 -19.88
N ALA A 738 -10.05 4.51 -20.95
CA ALA A 738 -9.66 4.84 -22.33
C ALA A 738 -9.81 6.33 -22.67
N ASP A 739 -10.75 7.04 -22.03
CA ASP A 739 -10.89 8.49 -22.16
C ASP A 739 -9.78 9.20 -21.35
N LEU A 740 -9.59 8.83 -20.07
CA LEU A 740 -8.65 9.48 -19.16
C LEU A 740 -7.19 9.42 -19.65
N ILE A 741 -6.75 8.26 -20.17
CA ILE A 741 -5.36 8.08 -20.63
C ILE A 741 -5.05 8.89 -21.91
N GLN A 742 -6.06 9.44 -22.59
CA GLN A 742 -5.82 10.36 -23.71
C GLN A 742 -5.39 11.75 -23.23
N GLY A 743 -5.46 12.00 -21.93
CA GLY A 743 -5.33 13.36 -21.40
C GLY A 743 -6.53 14.23 -21.76
N GLY A 744 -6.55 15.43 -21.23
CA GLY A 744 -7.66 16.35 -21.45
C GLY A 744 -8.11 17.02 -20.15
N GLU A 745 -9.30 17.61 -20.16
CA GLU A 745 -9.83 18.33 -19.02
C GLU A 745 -11.18 17.76 -18.57
N LEU A 746 -11.24 17.35 -17.31
CA LEU A 746 -12.45 16.95 -16.59
C LEU A 746 -12.84 18.11 -15.66
N GLU A 747 -13.91 18.81 -16.00
CA GLU A 747 -14.40 19.96 -15.24
C GLU A 747 -15.68 19.63 -14.50
N PHE A 748 -15.65 19.77 -13.17
CA PHE A 748 -16.81 19.67 -12.28
C PHE A 748 -17.28 21.07 -11.89
N THR A 749 -18.56 21.36 -11.98
CA THR A 749 -19.17 22.53 -11.34
C THR A 749 -19.74 22.09 -10.01
N MET A 750 -19.32 22.72 -8.92
CA MET A 750 -19.67 22.34 -7.55
C MET A 750 -20.72 23.26 -6.95
N GLY A 751 -21.55 22.73 -6.04
CA GLY A 751 -22.59 23.48 -5.35
C GLY A 751 -22.92 22.97 -3.96
N ALA A 752 -23.63 23.78 -3.18
CA ALA A 752 -24.02 23.52 -1.79
C ALA A 752 -25.24 22.61 -1.62
N LYS A 753 -25.95 22.32 -2.72
CA LYS A 753 -27.19 21.50 -2.68
C LYS A 753 -27.10 20.36 -3.69
N PRO A 754 -27.73 19.21 -3.42
CA PRO A 754 -27.86 18.12 -4.38
C PRO A 754 -28.43 18.61 -5.72
N SER A 755 -27.99 18.01 -6.80
CA SER A 755 -28.41 18.29 -8.18
C SER A 755 -29.07 17.06 -8.83
N ARG A 756 -29.50 17.21 -10.08
CA ARG A 756 -29.97 16.09 -10.89
C ARG A 756 -28.90 15.47 -11.76
N PHE A 757 -27.63 15.84 -11.59
CA PHE A 757 -26.52 15.27 -12.36
C PHE A 757 -26.41 13.78 -12.09
N GLY A 758 -26.36 12.96 -13.16
CA GLY A 758 -26.14 11.50 -13.07
C GLY A 758 -27.28 10.69 -12.43
N THR A 759 -28.49 11.28 -12.27
CA THR A 759 -29.62 10.56 -11.64
C THR A 759 -30.37 9.65 -12.59
N ARG A 760 -30.31 9.92 -13.92
CA ARG A 760 -31.04 9.12 -14.91
C ARG A 760 -30.39 7.73 -15.08
N ALA A 761 -31.22 6.73 -15.43
CA ALA A 761 -30.77 5.37 -15.56
C ALA A 761 -29.64 5.20 -16.60
N GLU A 762 -29.72 5.93 -17.72
CA GLU A 762 -28.72 5.92 -18.80
C GLU A 762 -27.39 6.60 -18.44
N ASP A 763 -27.36 7.41 -17.39
CA ASP A 763 -26.18 8.13 -16.92
C ASP A 763 -25.43 7.36 -15.81
N ARG A 764 -26.01 6.28 -15.30
CA ARG A 764 -25.44 5.47 -14.19
C ARG A 764 -24.25 4.66 -14.68
N PRO A 765 -23.31 4.31 -13.76
CA PRO A 765 -22.16 3.46 -14.12
C PRO A 765 -22.64 2.10 -14.62
N PRO A 766 -21.97 1.50 -15.60
CA PRO A 766 -22.17 0.09 -15.94
C PRO A 766 -21.68 -0.81 -14.81
N SER A 767 -22.27 -1.99 -14.68
CA SER A 767 -21.75 -3.12 -13.94
C SER A 767 -21.61 -4.28 -14.92
N ALA A 768 -21.04 -5.41 -14.50
CA ALA A 768 -20.80 -6.55 -15.38
C ALA A 768 -22.00 -6.87 -16.30
N PRO A 769 -21.77 -7.31 -17.54
CA PRO A 769 -22.86 -7.64 -18.46
C PRO A 769 -23.77 -8.70 -17.86
N ARG A 770 -25.06 -8.48 -17.99
CA ARG A 770 -26.12 -9.41 -17.58
C ARG A 770 -26.06 -10.71 -18.39
#